data_36a51ba11ab05082eb31ec20106f5594
#
_entry.id   36a51ba11ab05082eb31ec20106f5594
#
_cell.length_a   1.000
_cell.length_b   1.000
_cell.length_c   1.000
_cell.angle_alpha   90.00
_cell.angle_beta   90.00
_cell.angle_gamma   90.00
#
_symmetry.space_group_name_H-M   'P 1'
#
loop_
_entity.id
_entity.type
_entity.pdbx_description
1 polymer ?
#
loop_
_entity_poly.entity_id
_entity_poly.type
_entity_poly.pdbx_seq_one_letter_code
_entity_poly.pdbx_strand_id
1 'polypeptide(L)'
;MRKYIQSLVMAALALTTMSAVAASVDGAAARLTAARFMQSREAGRLMSGQTVLQLTSVRQSAVNDRLADYYVFNTSGGGFVVVAGDDRASEVLAYGDQAFDPDDVPCGLQWLLDLYSKEIDYLHANPDARVKAPAVTSGQVVSPLLPCNWSQGEPYNLQCPLYKGQRTVTGCVATAMAQVMYYWRWPAELPDLIGYHTNSYGLTIPDLPPTTLDWDNMLDDYLDYAPVHGDAVATLMRYCGQACYMDYGTDGSGANCTDQVVAMRMFKYNPACLLKYRDQYDATEWHGMMQADLAAYRPILYSGFGDGGGHAFVVDGFDGSKYHINWGWAGTANGYFALDAFDPGNMSFSSGQQMINQLYPYEYGVSTAPYDFEVDGICYKCRDGGVTVVNREARCGDYSGRVVIPSTVDYEGTTYEVTAIGNNAFRNCTRMGAVVIPSTVKRIGKYAFANCYNLASVVVPSSVKVIDYGAFKDCMRLSSVALSNGLEEIGYYAFENCYMLSRLNIPSSVKSLGVGAMFACISMSQVNIGDGVEAVGKHTFTYCESLTDAVIGHGAHLIDEEAFYGCSRLTNLTIGSSMDSIGARAFKGCKMLRKIVAWPELPPLATDDDCFEQEAYDNGIVYVIDEFAMEDYRWAEPCWTWFSDFGLISDLQDLTGDVNGDGEITVADVNAIVEAILGHGSTPACDVNGDGEITVADINVVIDIILAG
;
A
#
# COMPACT_ATOMS: atom_id res chain seq x y z
N MET A 1 -47.21 -10.65 -52.61
CA MET A 1 -45.96 -11.11 -52.04
C MET A 1 -44.73 -10.36 -52.61
N ARG A 2 -44.52 -10.24 -53.94
CA ARG A 2 -43.35 -9.54 -54.51
C ARG A 2 -43.22 -8.05 -54.15
N LYS A 3 -44.34 -7.31 -54.01
CA LYS A 3 -44.30 -5.88 -53.62
C LYS A 3 -43.98 -5.67 -52.13
N TYR A 4 -44.33 -6.63 -51.24
CA TYR A 4 -44.00 -6.59 -49.80
C TYR A 4 -42.50 -6.90 -49.55
N ILE A 5 -41.93 -7.81 -50.34
CA ILE A 5 -40.51 -8.15 -50.24
C ILE A 5 -39.63 -6.99 -50.73
N GLN A 6 -40.01 -6.26 -51.79
CA GLN A 6 -39.31 -5.09 -52.25
C GLN A 6 -39.36 -3.92 -51.25
N SER A 7 -40.50 -3.73 -50.56
CA SER A 7 -40.60 -2.72 -49.50
C SER A 7 -39.79 -3.08 -48.23
N LEU A 8 -39.69 -4.37 -47.87
CA LEU A 8 -38.84 -4.82 -46.77
C LEU A 8 -37.30 -4.75 -47.10
N VAL A 9 -36.95 -5.01 -48.36
CA VAL A 9 -35.54 -4.89 -48.81
C VAL A 9 -35.14 -3.43 -48.92
N MET A 10 -36.03 -2.54 -49.38
CA MET A 10 -35.74 -1.09 -49.38
C MET A 10 -35.73 -0.50 -47.97
N ALA A 11 -36.51 -0.97 -47.01
CA ALA A 11 -36.45 -0.58 -45.61
C ALA A 11 -35.19 -1.14 -44.92
N ALA A 12 -34.76 -2.36 -45.27
CA ALA A 12 -33.51 -2.94 -44.76
C ALA A 12 -32.27 -2.26 -45.40
N LEU A 13 -32.31 -1.82 -46.65
CA LEU A 13 -31.22 -1.01 -47.27
C LEU A 13 -31.20 0.44 -46.77
N ALA A 14 -32.36 0.98 -46.35
CA ALA A 14 -32.38 2.34 -45.76
C ALA A 14 -31.88 2.33 -44.29
N LEU A 15 -31.83 1.16 -43.63
CA LEU A 15 -31.26 0.98 -42.29
C LEU A 15 -29.74 0.72 -42.28
N THR A 16 -29.12 0.54 -43.47
CA THR A 16 -27.68 0.25 -43.59
C THR A 16 -26.82 1.44 -44.06
N THR A 17 -27.41 2.64 -44.19
CA THR A 17 -26.70 3.86 -44.54
C THR A 17 -27.07 5.08 -43.67
N MET A 18 -27.35 4.85 -42.39
CA MET A 18 -27.07 5.88 -41.40
C MET A 18 -25.55 5.82 -41.16
N SER A 19 -24.81 6.58 -41.96
CA SER A 19 -23.50 7.04 -41.53
C SER A 19 -23.72 7.60 -40.15
N ALA A 20 -23.10 6.99 -39.12
CA ALA A 20 -23.07 7.60 -37.82
C ALA A 20 -22.51 9.00 -37.98
N VAL A 21 -23.37 10.01 -37.91
CA VAL A 21 -22.93 11.40 -37.83
C VAL A 21 -22.19 11.48 -36.49
N ALA A 22 -20.91 11.82 -36.55
CA ALA A 22 -20.10 12.06 -35.36
C ALA A 22 -20.87 12.96 -34.41
N ALA A 23 -21.06 12.53 -33.20
CA ALA A 23 -21.81 13.28 -32.20
C ALA A 23 -20.88 13.68 -31.05
N SER A 24 -20.93 14.95 -30.70
CA SER A 24 -20.35 15.44 -29.46
C SER A 24 -21.06 14.78 -28.27
N VAL A 25 -20.28 14.37 -27.28
CA VAL A 25 -20.76 13.78 -26.01
C VAL A 25 -21.07 14.91 -25.04
N ASP A 26 -22.32 15.04 -24.62
CA ASP A 26 -22.70 16.01 -23.59
C ASP A 26 -22.42 15.45 -22.18
N GLY A 27 -22.48 16.32 -21.15
CA GLY A 27 -22.18 15.92 -19.77
C GLY A 27 -23.12 14.86 -19.20
N ALA A 28 -24.37 14.73 -19.72
CA ALA A 28 -25.31 13.70 -19.28
C ALA A 28 -24.94 12.33 -19.89
N ALA A 29 -24.59 12.30 -21.16
CA ALA A 29 -24.11 11.11 -21.86
C ALA A 29 -22.77 10.66 -21.27
N ALA A 30 -21.84 11.58 -21.00
CA ALA A 30 -20.56 11.28 -20.35
C ALA A 30 -20.74 10.66 -18.97
N ARG A 31 -21.67 11.20 -18.15
CA ARG A 31 -22.01 10.62 -16.84
C ARG A 31 -22.56 9.20 -16.95
N LEU A 32 -23.40 8.94 -17.96
CA LEU A 32 -23.95 7.60 -18.19
C LEU A 32 -22.87 6.61 -18.61
N THR A 33 -21.93 7.03 -19.46
CA THR A 33 -20.74 6.23 -19.85
C THR A 33 -19.87 5.91 -18.63
N ALA A 34 -19.53 6.93 -17.83
CA ALA A 34 -18.79 6.74 -16.59
C ALA A 34 -19.49 5.74 -15.64
N ALA A 35 -20.80 5.87 -15.45
CA ALA A 35 -21.57 4.99 -14.59
C ALA A 35 -21.55 3.52 -15.08
N ARG A 36 -21.78 3.30 -16.38
CA ARG A 36 -21.73 1.95 -16.99
C ARG A 36 -20.36 1.33 -16.85
N PHE A 37 -19.31 2.11 -17.11
CA PHE A 37 -17.94 1.65 -17.00
C PHE A 37 -17.60 1.23 -15.56
N MET A 38 -17.89 2.08 -14.57
CA MET A 38 -17.61 1.78 -13.16
C MET A 38 -18.41 0.57 -12.66
N GLN A 39 -19.70 0.45 -13.03
CA GLN A 39 -20.52 -0.73 -12.69
C GLN A 39 -19.93 -2.02 -13.27
N SER A 40 -19.38 -2.00 -14.48
CA SER A 40 -18.76 -3.19 -15.08
C SER A 40 -17.52 -3.65 -14.32
N ARG A 41 -16.79 -2.74 -13.68
CA ARG A 41 -15.62 -3.03 -12.85
C ARG A 41 -15.99 -3.49 -11.43
N GLU A 42 -17.05 -2.92 -10.86
CA GLU A 42 -17.55 -3.27 -9.53
C GLU A 42 -18.24 -4.65 -9.49
N ALA A 43 -18.77 -5.13 -10.60
CA ALA A 43 -19.35 -6.47 -10.70
C ALA A 43 -18.39 -7.61 -10.33
N GLY A 44 -17.08 -7.33 -10.31
CA GLY A 44 -16.04 -8.24 -9.81
C GLY A 44 -15.59 -7.97 -8.35
N ARG A 45 -15.99 -6.83 -7.75
CA ARG A 45 -15.70 -6.45 -6.36
C ARG A 45 -16.99 -6.52 -5.55
N LEU A 46 -17.01 -7.27 -4.46
CA LEU A 46 -18.14 -7.46 -3.52
C LEU A 46 -18.46 -6.17 -2.73
N MET A 47 -18.78 -5.06 -3.40
CA MET A 47 -19.20 -3.81 -2.76
C MET A 47 -20.65 -3.52 -3.07
N SER A 48 -21.52 -3.62 -2.06
CA SER A 48 -22.95 -3.33 -2.12
C SER A 48 -23.21 -1.84 -1.89
N GLY A 49 -23.07 -1.02 -2.93
CA GLY A 49 -23.46 0.39 -2.89
C GLY A 49 -23.55 0.96 -4.30
N GLN A 50 -24.53 1.82 -4.59
CA GLN A 50 -24.53 2.57 -5.85
C GLN A 50 -23.37 3.55 -5.83
N THR A 51 -22.39 3.39 -6.77
CA THR A 51 -21.32 4.37 -6.96
C THR A 51 -21.92 5.71 -7.36
N VAL A 52 -21.73 6.72 -6.52
CA VAL A 52 -22.12 8.09 -6.83
C VAL A 52 -20.98 8.75 -7.60
N LEU A 53 -21.29 9.32 -8.76
CA LEU A 53 -20.36 10.07 -9.59
C LEU A 53 -20.53 11.57 -9.36
N GLN A 54 -19.43 12.24 -9.05
CA GLN A 54 -19.36 13.70 -8.96
C GLN A 54 -18.55 14.22 -10.14
N LEU A 55 -19.12 15.13 -10.92
CA LEU A 55 -18.38 15.86 -11.96
C LEU A 55 -17.34 16.77 -11.27
N THR A 56 -16.07 16.52 -11.52
CA THR A 56 -14.95 17.23 -10.86
C THR A 56 -14.33 18.25 -11.79
N SER A 57 -14.17 17.91 -13.09
CA SER A 57 -13.59 18.81 -14.07
C SER A 57 -14.19 18.60 -15.46
N VAL A 58 -14.20 19.65 -16.25
CA VAL A 58 -14.58 19.63 -17.67
C VAL A 58 -13.56 20.45 -18.45
N ARG A 59 -12.91 19.83 -19.46
CA ARG A 59 -12.08 20.56 -20.39
C ARG A 59 -12.92 21.04 -21.55
N GLN A 60 -13.08 22.35 -21.70
CA GLN A 60 -13.78 22.95 -22.82
C GLN A 60 -12.90 22.90 -24.05
N SER A 61 -13.50 22.65 -25.21
CA SER A 61 -12.83 22.66 -26.50
C SER A 61 -12.33 24.06 -26.85
N ALA A 62 -11.12 24.15 -27.33
CA ALA A 62 -10.56 25.40 -27.86
C ALA A 62 -11.17 25.81 -29.21
N VAL A 63 -11.74 24.85 -29.94
CA VAL A 63 -12.37 25.05 -31.25
C VAL A 63 -13.81 25.55 -31.15
N ASN A 64 -14.55 25.07 -30.15
CA ASN A 64 -15.95 25.43 -29.92
C ASN A 64 -16.29 25.34 -28.41
N ASP A 65 -16.53 26.48 -27.80
CA ASP A 65 -16.84 26.67 -26.39
C ASP A 65 -18.13 25.95 -25.86
N ARG A 66 -18.95 25.43 -26.80
CA ARG A 66 -20.14 24.62 -26.47
C ARG A 66 -19.83 23.13 -26.36
N LEU A 67 -18.65 22.72 -26.79
CA LEU A 67 -18.20 21.34 -26.76
C LEU A 67 -17.16 21.16 -25.64
N ALA A 68 -17.11 19.96 -25.08
CA ALA A 68 -16.06 19.58 -24.16
C ALA A 68 -15.13 18.57 -24.82
N ASP A 69 -13.84 18.66 -24.55
CA ASP A 69 -12.87 17.65 -24.99
C ASP A 69 -12.97 16.41 -24.13
N TYR A 70 -13.13 16.58 -22.82
CA TYR A 70 -13.37 15.49 -21.90
C TYR A 70 -14.03 15.94 -20.59
N TYR A 71 -14.55 14.96 -19.86
CA TYR A 71 -15.17 15.10 -18.55
C TYR A 71 -14.44 14.22 -17.53
N VAL A 72 -14.16 14.75 -16.34
CA VAL A 72 -13.59 14.01 -15.22
C VAL A 72 -14.62 13.86 -14.11
N PHE A 73 -14.90 12.61 -13.71
CA PHE A 73 -15.79 12.30 -12.60
C PHE A 73 -15.02 11.61 -11.50
N ASN A 74 -15.18 12.07 -10.27
CA ASN A 74 -14.77 11.32 -9.09
C ASN A 74 -15.88 10.37 -8.64
N THR A 75 -15.51 9.25 -8.04
CA THR A 75 -16.43 8.26 -7.51
C THR A 75 -16.52 8.35 -6.00
N SER A 76 -17.65 7.98 -5.42
CA SER A 76 -17.82 7.92 -3.96
C SER A 76 -16.91 6.89 -3.27
N GLY A 77 -16.29 6.00 -4.04
CA GLY A 77 -15.31 5.01 -3.57
C GLY A 77 -13.86 5.50 -3.64
N GLY A 78 -13.62 6.79 -3.91
CA GLY A 78 -12.28 7.39 -3.95
C GLY A 78 -11.56 7.34 -5.29
N GLY A 79 -12.14 6.76 -6.36
CA GLY A 79 -11.53 6.70 -7.69
C GLY A 79 -11.98 7.84 -8.62
N PHE A 80 -11.42 7.86 -9.85
CA PHE A 80 -11.84 8.77 -10.92
C PHE A 80 -12.02 8.07 -12.26
N VAL A 81 -12.75 8.72 -13.18
CA VAL A 81 -12.89 8.30 -14.58
C VAL A 81 -12.89 9.52 -15.50
N VAL A 82 -12.17 9.43 -16.62
CA VAL A 82 -12.13 10.45 -17.68
C VAL A 82 -12.89 9.92 -18.90
N VAL A 83 -13.88 10.67 -19.37
CA VAL A 83 -14.74 10.32 -20.50
C VAL A 83 -14.51 11.31 -21.63
N ALA A 84 -14.34 10.82 -22.86
CA ALA A 84 -14.16 11.63 -24.04
C ALA A 84 -15.41 12.49 -24.38
N GLY A 85 -15.19 13.66 -24.94
CA GLY A 85 -16.24 14.58 -25.40
C GLY A 85 -16.69 14.37 -26.86
N ASP A 86 -16.07 13.41 -27.57
CA ASP A 86 -16.44 13.03 -28.94
C ASP A 86 -16.55 11.50 -29.05
N ASP A 87 -17.61 10.99 -29.69
CA ASP A 87 -17.93 9.55 -29.77
C ASP A 87 -17.02 8.77 -30.76
N ARG A 88 -16.17 9.46 -31.50
CA ARG A 88 -15.14 8.87 -32.36
C ARG A 88 -13.87 8.50 -31.60
N ALA A 89 -13.64 9.09 -30.44
CA ALA A 89 -12.55 8.75 -29.55
C ALA A 89 -12.92 7.51 -28.67
N SER A 90 -11.95 7.01 -27.94
CA SER A 90 -12.22 6.00 -26.90
C SER A 90 -13.17 6.56 -25.86
N GLU A 91 -14.31 5.88 -25.61
CA GLU A 91 -15.35 6.37 -24.69
C GLU A 91 -14.78 6.75 -23.30
N VAL A 92 -13.91 5.89 -22.73
CA VAL A 92 -13.19 6.14 -21.49
C VAL A 92 -11.71 6.29 -21.79
N LEU A 93 -11.17 7.46 -21.49
CA LEU A 93 -9.76 7.79 -21.73
C LEU A 93 -8.86 7.35 -20.59
N ALA A 94 -9.34 7.47 -19.34
CA ALA A 94 -8.58 7.11 -18.15
C ALA A 94 -9.47 6.76 -16.98
N TYR A 95 -8.91 6.02 -16.01
CA TYR A 95 -9.52 5.79 -14.71
C TYR A 95 -8.43 5.41 -13.69
N GLY A 96 -8.70 5.65 -12.41
CA GLY A 96 -7.82 5.28 -11.30
C GLY A 96 -8.60 5.02 -10.02
N ASP A 97 -7.92 4.50 -9.02
CA ASP A 97 -8.53 4.09 -7.74
C ASP A 97 -8.46 5.23 -6.68
N GLN A 98 -7.73 6.33 -6.94
CA GLN A 98 -7.71 7.53 -6.09
C GLN A 98 -8.49 8.66 -6.77
N ALA A 99 -9.09 9.55 -5.97
CA ALA A 99 -9.82 10.70 -6.49
C ALA A 99 -8.89 11.64 -7.27
N PHE A 100 -9.39 12.20 -8.36
CA PHE A 100 -8.71 13.23 -9.13
C PHE A 100 -8.87 14.58 -8.43
N ASP A 101 -7.75 15.23 -8.14
CA ASP A 101 -7.71 16.60 -7.63
C ASP A 101 -7.27 17.54 -8.77
N PRO A 102 -8.15 18.45 -9.22
CA PRO A 102 -7.81 19.38 -10.30
C PRO A 102 -6.76 20.43 -9.88
N ASP A 103 -6.54 20.64 -8.59
CA ASP A 103 -5.58 21.60 -8.05
C ASP A 103 -4.19 20.97 -7.80
N ASP A 104 -4.09 19.62 -7.82
CA ASP A 104 -2.84 18.86 -7.63
C ASP A 104 -2.67 17.78 -8.69
N VAL A 105 -2.62 18.20 -9.97
CA VAL A 105 -2.45 17.27 -11.10
C VAL A 105 -0.96 17.00 -11.33
N PRO A 106 -0.51 15.73 -11.28
CA PRO A 106 0.85 15.40 -11.70
C PRO A 106 1.18 15.95 -13.08
N CYS A 107 2.34 16.57 -13.22
CA CYS A 107 2.70 17.25 -14.48
C CYS A 107 2.74 16.30 -15.69
N GLY A 108 3.10 15.02 -15.49
CA GLY A 108 3.00 14.00 -16.54
C GLY A 108 1.56 13.70 -16.94
N LEU A 109 0.64 13.67 -15.98
CA LEU A 109 -0.80 13.51 -16.25
C LEU A 109 -1.36 14.75 -16.96
N GLN A 110 -0.95 15.96 -16.55
CA GLN A 110 -1.38 17.19 -17.22
C GLN A 110 -0.98 17.18 -18.70
N TRP A 111 0.24 16.74 -19.01
CA TRP A 111 0.68 16.56 -20.40
C TRP A 111 -0.23 15.61 -21.18
N LEU A 112 -0.62 14.46 -20.61
CA LEU A 112 -1.49 13.47 -21.26
C LEU A 112 -2.92 14.02 -21.46
N LEU A 113 -3.44 14.73 -20.47
CA LEU A 113 -4.75 15.39 -20.57
C LEU A 113 -4.78 16.48 -21.64
N ASP A 114 -3.69 17.23 -21.80
CA ASP A 114 -3.54 18.23 -22.87
C ASP A 114 -3.40 17.56 -24.26
N LEU A 115 -2.81 16.36 -24.33
CA LEU A 115 -2.78 15.55 -25.53
C LEU A 115 -4.20 15.12 -25.92
N TYR A 116 -5.00 14.60 -25.00
CA TYR A 116 -6.40 14.27 -25.24
C TYR A 116 -7.20 15.48 -25.74
N SER A 117 -6.98 16.64 -25.14
CA SER A 117 -7.64 17.88 -25.57
C SER A 117 -7.29 18.22 -27.03
N LYS A 118 -6.00 18.21 -27.38
CA LYS A 118 -5.54 18.50 -28.77
C LYS A 118 -6.13 17.50 -29.78
N GLU A 119 -6.19 16.22 -29.44
CA GLU A 119 -6.74 15.18 -30.31
C GLU A 119 -8.25 15.32 -30.51
N ILE A 120 -9.00 15.58 -29.43
CA ILE A 120 -10.46 15.75 -29.51
C ILE A 120 -10.83 17.08 -30.15
N ASP A 121 -10.09 18.16 -29.93
CA ASP A 121 -10.22 19.41 -30.64
C ASP A 121 -10.06 19.23 -32.16
N TYR A 122 -9.12 18.38 -32.60
CA TYR A 122 -9.00 18.02 -34.01
C TYR A 122 -10.27 17.35 -34.53
N LEU A 123 -10.90 16.44 -33.78
CA LEU A 123 -12.16 15.80 -34.15
C LEU A 123 -13.29 16.83 -34.26
N HIS A 124 -13.38 17.76 -33.31
CA HIS A 124 -14.36 18.82 -33.30
C HIS A 124 -14.19 19.77 -34.52
N ALA A 125 -12.94 20.05 -34.90
CA ALA A 125 -12.62 20.88 -36.09
C ALA A 125 -12.88 20.14 -37.41
N ASN A 126 -12.89 18.81 -37.41
CA ASN A 126 -13.01 17.96 -38.59
C ASN A 126 -14.15 16.95 -38.46
N PRO A 127 -15.43 17.37 -38.58
CA PRO A 127 -16.58 16.48 -38.36
C PRO A 127 -16.61 15.23 -39.25
N ASP A 128 -16.04 15.35 -40.45
CA ASP A 128 -15.98 14.27 -41.45
C ASP A 128 -14.76 13.35 -41.29
N ALA A 129 -13.88 13.60 -40.31
CA ALA A 129 -12.70 12.78 -40.07
C ALA A 129 -13.13 11.34 -39.69
N ARG A 130 -12.64 10.39 -40.48
CA ARG A 130 -12.79 8.96 -40.19
C ARG A 130 -11.56 8.52 -39.40
N VAL A 131 -11.74 8.32 -38.12
CA VAL A 131 -10.69 7.79 -37.24
C VAL A 131 -10.89 6.29 -37.04
N LYS A 132 -9.81 5.55 -36.90
CA LYS A 132 -9.83 4.18 -36.44
C LYS A 132 -9.96 4.18 -34.92
N ALA A 133 -10.78 3.26 -34.38
CA ALA A 133 -10.62 2.91 -32.98
C ALA A 133 -9.15 2.54 -32.73
N PRO A 134 -8.57 2.92 -31.58
CA PRO A 134 -7.18 2.61 -31.28
C PRO A 134 -6.93 1.12 -31.53
N ALA A 135 -5.85 0.82 -32.25
CA ALA A 135 -5.48 -0.57 -32.57
C ALA A 135 -4.89 -1.26 -31.32
N VAL A 136 -5.54 -1.09 -30.17
CA VAL A 136 -5.21 -1.86 -28.98
C VAL A 136 -5.70 -3.28 -29.20
N THR A 137 -4.88 -4.05 -29.88
CA THR A 137 -5.09 -5.49 -30.04
C THR A 137 -5.06 -6.13 -28.66
N SER A 138 -5.95 -7.10 -28.44
CA SER A 138 -6.07 -7.92 -27.23
C SER A 138 -4.71 -8.46 -26.76
N GLY A 139 -3.99 -7.67 -25.94
CA GLY A 139 -2.79 -8.10 -25.26
C GLY A 139 -3.11 -8.86 -23.97
N GLN A 140 -2.11 -9.55 -23.44
CA GLN A 140 -2.22 -10.16 -22.11
C GLN A 140 -2.45 -9.08 -21.07
N VAL A 141 -3.48 -9.23 -20.22
CA VAL A 141 -3.70 -8.35 -19.06
C VAL A 141 -2.54 -8.52 -18.09
N VAL A 142 -1.94 -7.40 -17.69
CA VAL A 142 -0.83 -7.34 -16.74
C VAL A 142 -1.19 -6.34 -15.64
N SER A 143 -1.32 -6.83 -14.41
CA SER A 143 -1.52 -5.96 -13.25
C SER A 143 -0.31 -5.04 -13.04
N PRO A 144 -0.48 -3.90 -12.36
CA PRO A 144 0.63 -3.01 -12.05
C PRO A 144 1.82 -3.76 -11.46
N LEU A 145 3.01 -3.54 -12.01
CA LEU A 145 4.24 -4.24 -11.63
C LEU A 145 4.95 -3.55 -10.47
N LEU A 146 4.97 -2.22 -10.47
CA LEU A 146 5.69 -1.46 -9.45
C LEU A 146 4.99 -1.60 -8.10
N PRO A 147 5.76 -1.95 -7.05
CA PRO A 147 5.21 -2.02 -5.70
C PRO A 147 5.11 -0.64 -5.03
N CYS A 148 5.78 0.39 -5.56
CA CYS A 148 6.04 1.63 -4.87
C CYS A 148 5.25 2.82 -5.42
N ASN A 149 4.95 3.76 -4.52
CA ASN A 149 4.31 5.04 -4.80
C ASN A 149 5.26 6.20 -4.42
N TRP A 150 6.40 6.28 -5.11
CA TRP A 150 7.42 7.25 -4.78
C TRP A 150 7.14 8.65 -5.35
N SER A 151 7.79 9.66 -4.77
CA SER A 151 7.68 11.07 -5.13
C SER A 151 9.05 11.73 -5.29
N GLN A 152 9.08 13.07 -5.42
CA GLN A 152 10.30 13.83 -5.70
C GLN A 152 10.78 14.69 -4.52
N GLY A 153 9.93 14.88 -3.50
CA GLY A 153 10.22 15.62 -2.28
C GLY A 153 10.89 14.77 -1.20
N GLU A 154 10.73 15.15 0.06
CA GLU A 154 11.21 14.37 1.20
C GLU A 154 10.38 13.08 1.37
N PRO A 155 11.03 11.91 1.70
CA PRO A 155 12.46 11.72 1.99
C PRO A 155 13.34 11.49 0.76
N TYR A 156 12.78 11.35 -0.41
CA TYR A 156 13.49 10.96 -1.65
C TYR A 156 14.62 11.91 -2.00
N ASN A 157 14.49 13.20 -1.67
CA ASN A 157 15.45 14.24 -1.99
C ASN A 157 16.46 14.55 -0.85
N LEU A 158 16.48 13.80 0.26
CA LEU A 158 17.35 14.09 1.41
C LEU A 158 18.83 14.28 1.05
N GLN A 159 19.31 13.61 0.01
CA GLN A 159 20.67 13.72 -0.49
C GLN A 159 20.82 14.62 -1.74
N CYS A 160 19.75 15.25 -2.21
CA CYS A 160 19.83 16.22 -3.29
C CYS A 160 20.56 17.50 -2.84
N PRO A 161 21.22 18.24 -3.74
CA PRO A 161 21.95 19.46 -3.39
C PRO A 161 21.05 20.56 -2.85
N LEU A 162 21.64 21.50 -2.13
CA LEU A 162 20.96 22.69 -1.63
C LEU A 162 21.20 23.89 -2.57
N TYR A 163 20.14 24.62 -2.88
CA TYR A 163 20.21 25.94 -3.52
C TYR A 163 19.70 27.00 -2.55
N LYS A 164 20.53 27.96 -2.18
CA LYS A 164 20.21 29.04 -1.22
C LYS A 164 19.60 28.55 0.11
N GLY A 165 20.04 27.35 0.58
CA GLY A 165 19.56 26.75 1.80
C GLY A 165 18.28 25.91 1.66
N GLN A 166 17.66 25.87 0.49
CA GLN A 166 16.49 25.04 0.18
C GLN A 166 16.93 23.78 -0.56
N ARG A 167 16.32 22.62 -0.20
CA ARG A 167 16.62 21.34 -0.84
C ARG A 167 15.98 21.31 -2.24
N THR A 168 16.75 20.88 -3.25
CA THR A 168 16.22 20.65 -4.59
C THR A 168 15.41 19.34 -4.65
N VAL A 169 14.52 19.19 -5.63
CA VAL A 169 13.76 17.95 -5.84
C VAL A 169 14.58 16.93 -6.65
N THR A 170 14.22 15.65 -6.58
CA THR A 170 14.92 14.56 -7.30
C THR A 170 14.82 14.67 -8.81
N GLY A 171 13.70 15.16 -9.33
CA GLY A 171 13.34 15.17 -10.74
C GLY A 171 12.68 13.87 -11.22
N CYS A 172 11.71 13.99 -12.14
CA CYS A 172 10.89 12.87 -12.62
C CYS A 172 11.71 11.74 -13.27
N VAL A 173 12.81 12.10 -13.99
CA VAL A 173 13.72 11.12 -14.63
C VAL A 173 14.39 10.22 -13.59
N ALA A 174 14.94 10.79 -12.51
CA ALA A 174 15.57 10.03 -11.44
C ALA A 174 14.55 9.17 -10.69
N THR A 175 13.36 9.73 -10.42
CA THR A 175 12.29 9.04 -9.71
C THR A 175 11.80 7.82 -10.50
N ALA A 176 11.52 7.98 -11.80
CA ALA A 176 11.09 6.88 -12.66
C ALA A 176 12.16 5.78 -12.75
N MET A 177 13.45 6.15 -12.91
CA MET A 177 14.56 5.19 -12.89
C MET A 177 14.62 4.42 -11.56
N ALA A 178 14.58 5.14 -10.45
CA ALA A 178 14.69 4.56 -9.12
C ALA A 178 13.54 3.56 -8.84
N GLN A 179 12.30 3.87 -9.28
CA GLN A 179 11.15 2.96 -9.17
C GLN A 179 11.39 1.67 -9.96
N VAL A 180 11.90 1.74 -11.19
CA VAL A 180 12.25 0.55 -11.99
C VAL A 180 13.37 -0.23 -11.33
N MET A 181 14.39 0.45 -10.80
CA MET A 181 15.51 -0.20 -10.10
C MET A 181 15.04 -0.87 -8.80
N TYR A 182 14.13 -0.26 -8.07
CA TYR A 182 13.53 -0.84 -6.87
C TYR A 182 12.68 -2.07 -7.17
N TYR A 183 11.93 -2.07 -8.26
CA TYR A 183 11.18 -3.23 -8.72
C TYR A 183 12.08 -4.45 -8.93
N TRP A 184 13.23 -4.26 -9.57
CA TRP A 184 14.21 -5.32 -9.81
C TRP A 184 15.12 -5.60 -8.62
N ARG A 185 15.21 -4.69 -7.63
CA ARG A 185 16.21 -4.70 -6.56
C ARG A 185 17.62 -4.89 -7.10
N TRP A 186 17.95 -4.14 -8.13
CA TRP A 186 19.16 -4.28 -8.92
C TRP A 186 19.73 -2.91 -9.32
N PRO A 187 21.10 -2.77 -9.35
CA PRO A 187 22.12 -3.73 -8.95
C PRO A 187 22.36 -3.70 -7.41
N ALA A 188 23.17 -4.65 -6.90
CA ALA A 188 23.56 -4.59 -5.49
C ALA A 188 24.51 -3.41 -5.20
N GLU A 189 25.37 -3.08 -6.19
CA GLU A 189 26.37 -2.03 -6.08
C GLU A 189 26.29 -1.07 -7.26
N LEU A 190 26.39 0.23 -6.98
CA LEU A 190 26.51 1.30 -7.98
C LEU A 190 27.97 1.73 -8.12
N PRO A 191 28.41 2.09 -9.35
CA PRO A 191 29.76 2.60 -9.59
C PRO A 191 29.95 3.99 -8.99
N ASP A 192 31.19 4.45 -8.97
CA ASP A 192 31.52 5.87 -8.79
C ASP A 192 30.93 6.72 -9.93
N LEU A 193 30.53 7.94 -9.59
CA LEU A 193 29.98 8.90 -10.53
C LEU A 193 30.76 10.20 -10.44
N ILE A 194 31.17 10.71 -11.59
CA ILE A 194 31.89 11.98 -11.70
C ILE A 194 30.94 13.15 -11.44
N GLY A 195 31.43 14.14 -10.69
CA GLY A 195 30.73 15.39 -10.44
C GLY A 195 30.64 16.30 -11.67
N TYR A 196 29.76 17.27 -11.61
CA TYR A 196 29.51 18.23 -12.69
C TYR A 196 28.96 19.55 -12.15
N HIS A 197 28.73 20.51 -13.04
CA HIS A 197 28.02 21.75 -12.73
C HIS A 197 26.64 21.74 -13.41
N THR A 198 25.61 22.11 -12.65
CA THR A 198 24.24 22.28 -13.21
C THR A 198 24.16 23.55 -14.06
N ASN A 199 23.26 23.52 -15.07
CA ASN A 199 23.13 24.65 -16.00
C ASN A 199 22.29 25.80 -15.42
N SER A 200 21.12 25.50 -14.81
CA SER A 200 20.15 26.52 -14.41
C SER A 200 20.59 27.30 -13.15
N TYR A 201 21.14 26.61 -12.16
CA TYR A 201 21.51 27.24 -10.87
C TYR A 201 23.01 27.27 -10.62
N GLY A 202 23.85 26.72 -11.55
CA GLY A 202 25.30 26.67 -11.40
C GLY A 202 25.79 25.90 -10.17
N LEU A 203 25.02 24.91 -9.72
CA LEU A 203 25.37 24.09 -8.56
C LEU A 203 26.57 23.20 -8.90
N THR A 204 27.54 23.13 -8.01
CA THR A 204 28.64 22.17 -8.08
C THR A 204 28.18 20.84 -7.46
N ILE A 205 28.07 19.84 -8.28
CA ILE A 205 27.70 18.48 -7.88
C ILE A 205 29.01 17.70 -7.67
N PRO A 206 29.30 17.23 -6.45
CA PRO A 206 30.56 16.51 -6.17
C PRO A 206 30.53 15.09 -6.75
N ASP A 207 31.72 14.49 -6.89
CA ASP A 207 31.86 13.07 -7.20
C ASP A 207 31.14 12.21 -6.16
N LEU A 208 30.58 11.09 -6.58
CA LEU A 208 30.04 10.05 -5.70
C LEU A 208 30.95 8.82 -5.73
N PRO A 209 31.30 8.24 -4.57
CA PRO A 209 32.06 6.99 -4.51
C PRO A 209 31.17 5.79 -4.94
N PRO A 210 31.76 4.62 -5.24
CA PRO A 210 30.97 3.39 -5.36
C PRO A 210 30.17 3.14 -4.09
N THR A 211 28.95 2.61 -4.20
CA THR A 211 28.10 2.35 -3.04
C THR A 211 27.31 1.07 -3.18
N THR A 212 27.05 0.40 -2.06
CA THR A 212 26.12 -0.72 -1.96
C THR A 212 24.72 -0.18 -1.68
N LEU A 213 23.73 -0.63 -2.44
CA LEU A 213 22.34 -0.22 -2.24
C LEU A 213 21.69 -1.06 -1.13
N ASP A 214 21.10 -0.37 -0.19
CA ASP A 214 20.37 -0.99 0.92
C ASP A 214 18.90 -1.23 0.53
N TRP A 215 18.68 -2.22 -0.33
CA TRP A 215 17.36 -2.59 -0.83
C TRP A 215 16.40 -3.03 0.27
N ASP A 216 16.93 -3.55 1.38
CA ASP A 216 16.11 -4.08 2.47
C ASP A 216 15.53 -2.96 3.34
N ASN A 217 16.14 -1.79 3.34
CA ASN A 217 15.63 -0.60 4.02
C ASN A 217 14.86 0.36 3.10
N MET A 218 14.64 0.03 1.82
CA MET A 218 13.71 0.79 0.97
C MET A 218 12.28 0.31 1.16
N LEU A 219 11.31 1.24 1.16
CA LEU A 219 9.88 0.99 1.37
C LEU A 219 9.08 1.28 0.11
N ASP A 220 7.87 0.72 0.03
CA ASP A 220 6.94 0.98 -1.09
C ASP A 220 6.35 2.41 -1.03
N ASP A 221 6.14 2.93 0.18
CA ASP A 221 5.71 4.31 0.44
C ASP A 221 6.43 4.86 1.70
N TYR A 222 6.33 6.15 1.94
CA TYR A 222 7.03 6.86 3.01
C TYR A 222 6.09 7.83 3.75
N LEU A 223 4.89 7.38 4.05
CA LEU A 223 3.95 8.15 4.87
C LEU A 223 4.48 8.31 6.30
N ASP A 224 5.12 7.24 6.82
CA ASP A 224 5.85 7.25 8.08
C ASP A 224 7.06 6.31 7.98
N TYR A 225 8.24 6.77 8.38
CA TYR A 225 9.48 6.02 8.12
C TYR A 225 10.59 6.36 9.12
N ALA A 226 11.42 5.37 9.46
CA ALA A 226 12.63 5.61 10.22
C ALA A 226 13.73 6.27 9.35
N PRO A 227 14.66 7.04 9.91
CA PRO A 227 15.73 7.71 9.15
C PRO A 227 16.50 6.77 8.20
N VAL A 228 16.76 5.53 8.60
CA VAL A 228 17.46 4.54 7.76
C VAL A 228 16.73 4.25 6.45
N HIS A 229 15.39 4.27 6.47
CA HIS A 229 14.58 4.07 5.26
C HIS A 229 14.68 5.27 4.32
N GLY A 230 14.63 6.49 4.87
CA GLY A 230 14.80 7.73 4.11
C GLY A 230 16.19 7.83 3.48
N ASP A 231 17.25 7.49 4.23
CA ASP A 231 18.63 7.49 3.73
C ASP A 231 18.82 6.47 2.60
N ALA A 232 18.22 5.27 2.72
CA ALA A 232 18.32 4.22 1.70
C ALA A 232 17.74 4.69 0.36
N VAL A 233 16.49 5.20 0.35
CA VAL A 233 15.86 5.67 -0.90
C VAL A 233 16.53 6.93 -1.44
N ALA A 234 16.92 7.87 -0.58
CA ALA A 234 17.61 9.09 -1.01
C ALA A 234 18.96 8.80 -1.65
N THR A 235 19.68 7.76 -1.18
CA THR A 235 20.90 7.29 -1.81
C THR A 235 20.66 6.84 -3.24
N LEU A 236 19.67 5.98 -3.47
CA LEU A 236 19.29 5.53 -4.82
C LEU A 236 18.91 6.72 -5.72
N MET A 237 18.05 7.61 -5.22
CA MET A 237 17.60 8.80 -5.96
C MET A 237 18.78 9.73 -6.34
N ARG A 238 19.73 9.90 -5.42
CA ARG A 238 20.93 10.72 -5.64
C ARG A 238 21.79 10.16 -6.76
N TYR A 239 22.02 8.84 -6.78
CA TYR A 239 22.79 8.18 -7.84
C TYR A 239 22.06 8.21 -9.19
N CYS A 240 20.74 7.96 -9.21
CA CYS A 240 19.93 8.06 -10.45
C CYS A 240 20.01 9.46 -11.05
N GLY A 241 19.84 10.50 -10.23
CA GLY A 241 19.92 11.89 -10.69
C GLY A 241 21.30 12.26 -11.22
N GLN A 242 22.37 11.89 -10.49
CA GLN A 242 23.75 12.21 -10.93
C GLN A 242 24.14 11.46 -12.20
N ALA A 243 23.74 10.20 -12.34
CA ALA A 243 24.02 9.41 -13.55
C ALA A 243 23.34 9.97 -14.82
N CYS A 244 22.26 10.75 -14.64
CA CYS A 244 21.58 11.45 -15.74
C CYS A 244 21.97 12.92 -15.88
N TYR A 245 23.02 13.38 -15.20
CA TYR A 245 23.43 14.79 -15.21
C TYR A 245 22.29 15.74 -14.85
N MET A 246 21.51 15.41 -13.82
CA MET A 246 20.33 16.15 -13.40
C MET A 246 20.60 17.63 -13.19
N ASP A 247 19.86 18.49 -13.86
CA ASP A 247 19.86 19.93 -13.62
C ASP A 247 18.93 20.24 -12.45
N TYR A 248 19.49 20.20 -11.24
CA TYR A 248 18.74 20.26 -9.99
C TYR A 248 18.16 21.64 -9.72
N GLY A 249 16.87 21.72 -9.38
CA GLY A 249 16.13 22.92 -9.01
C GLY A 249 15.17 22.71 -7.83
N THR A 250 14.71 23.80 -7.22
CA THR A 250 13.77 23.76 -6.06
C THR A 250 12.34 23.48 -6.47
N ASP A 251 11.93 23.97 -7.64
CA ASP A 251 10.56 23.84 -8.14
C ASP A 251 10.43 22.73 -9.20
N GLY A 252 11.55 22.21 -9.67
CA GLY A 252 11.66 21.12 -10.64
C GLY A 252 13.11 20.84 -11.00
N SER A 253 13.45 19.59 -11.24
CA SER A 253 14.75 19.13 -11.73
C SER A 253 14.58 18.38 -13.02
N GLY A 254 15.46 18.59 -13.99
CA GLY A 254 15.36 18.05 -15.34
C GLY A 254 16.61 17.28 -15.80
N ALA A 255 16.41 16.24 -16.60
CA ALA A 255 17.47 15.49 -17.28
C ALA A 255 17.00 14.97 -18.64
N ASN A 256 17.95 14.59 -19.50
CA ASN A 256 17.62 14.04 -20.81
C ASN A 256 17.37 12.53 -20.75
N CYS A 257 16.38 12.03 -21.50
CA CYS A 257 16.11 10.59 -21.58
C CYS A 257 17.24 9.80 -22.28
N THR A 258 18.08 10.44 -23.09
CA THR A 258 19.29 9.83 -23.65
C THR A 258 20.30 9.47 -22.56
N ASP A 259 20.48 10.34 -21.56
CA ASP A 259 21.36 10.08 -20.43
C ASP A 259 20.80 8.98 -19.53
N GLN A 260 19.47 8.87 -19.45
CA GLN A 260 18.78 7.79 -18.74
C GLN A 260 19.13 6.41 -19.31
N VAL A 261 19.19 6.25 -20.65
CA VAL A 261 19.65 4.99 -21.29
C VAL A 261 21.09 4.65 -20.90
N VAL A 262 21.96 5.66 -20.94
CA VAL A 262 23.38 5.49 -20.58
C VAL A 262 23.50 5.07 -19.11
N ALA A 263 22.76 5.75 -18.22
CA ALA A 263 22.74 5.45 -16.78
C ALA A 263 22.24 4.03 -16.50
N MET A 264 21.13 3.61 -17.13
CA MET A 264 20.61 2.26 -16.93
C MET A 264 21.61 1.18 -17.38
N ARG A 265 22.30 1.38 -18.50
CA ARG A 265 23.36 0.45 -18.94
C ARG A 265 24.55 0.44 -18.00
N MET A 266 24.97 1.59 -17.51
CA MET A 266 26.03 1.72 -16.49
C MET A 266 25.65 1.01 -15.19
N PHE A 267 24.36 0.99 -14.84
CA PHE A 267 23.80 0.28 -13.69
C PHE A 267 23.49 -1.20 -14.01
N LYS A 268 24.15 -1.75 -15.02
CA LYS A 268 24.09 -3.18 -15.40
C LYS A 268 22.69 -3.64 -15.81
N TYR A 269 21.91 -2.78 -16.47
CA TYR A 269 20.71 -3.18 -17.18
C TYR A 269 21.04 -3.61 -18.61
N ASN A 270 20.11 -4.33 -19.27
CA ASN A 270 20.28 -4.87 -20.60
C ASN A 270 20.92 -3.85 -21.56
N PRO A 271 22.10 -4.13 -22.14
CA PRO A 271 22.78 -3.22 -23.05
C PRO A 271 22.00 -2.93 -24.34
N ALA A 272 20.99 -3.76 -24.67
CA ALA A 272 20.11 -3.56 -25.82
C ALA A 272 18.92 -2.61 -25.53
N CYS A 273 18.74 -2.14 -24.27
CA CYS A 273 17.75 -1.12 -23.98
C CYS A 273 18.04 0.17 -24.79
N LEU A 274 17.04 0.75 -25.41
CA LEU A 274 17.16 1.90 -26.31
C LEU A 274 16.04 2.90 -26.07
N LEU A 275 16.37 4.19 -26.21
CA LEU A 275 15.39 5.25 -26.34
C LEU A 275 14.72 5.14 -27.72
N LYS A 276 13.41 5.05 -27.73
CA LYS A 276 12.56 4.98 -28.92
C LYS A 276 11.66 6.20 -28.96
N TYR A 277 11.40 6.71 -30.16
CA TYR A 277 10.55 7.87 -30.40
C TYR A 277 9.27 7.40 -31.07
N ARG A 278 8.10 7.82 -30.54
CA ARG A 278 6.78 7.38 -31.00
C ARG A 278 6.53 7.66 -32.49
N ASP A 279 7.02 8.77 -33.00
CA ASP A 279 6.88 9.19 -34.38
C ASP A 279 7.63 8.35 -35.40
N GLN A 280 8.51 7.44 -34.95
CA GLN A 280 9.27 6.52 -35.80
C GLN A 280 8.57 5.16 -36.00
N TYR A 281 7.43 4.94 -35.34
CA TYR A 281 6.71 3.65 -35.34
C TYR A 281 5.22 3.88 -35.59
N ASP A 282 4.57 2.95 -36.29
CA ASP A 282 3.11 2.96 -36.33
C ASP A 282 2.51 2.54 -34.96
N ALA A 283 1.20 2.75 -34.79
CA ALA A 283 0.52 2.46 -33.52
C ALA A 283 0.63 0.96 -33.16
N THR A 284 0.54 0.04 -34.12
CA THR A 284 0.61 -1.40 -33.89
C THR A 284 1.99 -1.82 -33.41
N GLU A 285 3.04 -1.30 -34.04
CA GLU A 285 4.42 -1.58 -33.65
C GLU A 285 4.72 -1.01 -32.25
N TRP A 286 4.30 0.24 -31.99
CA TRP A 286 4.53 0.88 -30.71
C TRP A 286 3.87 0.14 -29.55
N HIS A 287 2.58 -0.12 -29.66
CA HIS A 287 1.85 -0.88 -28.65
C HIS A 287 2.33 -2.34 -28.56
N GLY A 288 2.71 -2.95 -29.68
CA GLY A 288 3.28 -4.29 -29.70
C GLY A 288 4.57 -4.41 -28.87
N MET A 289 5.46 -3.42 -28.95
CA MET A 289 6.69 -3.37 -28.15
C MET A 289 6.37 -3.22 -26.64
N MET A 290 5.44 -2.33 -26.28
CA MET A 290 5.03 -2.13 -24.90
C MET A 290 4.38 -3.37 -24.32
N GLN A 291 3.46 -3.99 -25.05
CA GLN A 291 2.78 -5.22 -24.62
C GLN A 291 3.76 -6.38 -24.48
N ALA A 292 4.76 -6.48 -25.35
CA ALA A 292 5.79 -7.52 -25.25
C ALA A 292 6.64 -7.36 -23.98
N ASP A 293 7.01 -6.15 -23.61
CA ASP A 293 7.75 -5.91 -22.37
C ASP A 293 6.86 -6.15 -21.13
N LEU A 294 5.64 -5.62 -21.11
CA LEU A 294 4.71 -5.84 -20.00
C LEU A 294 4.37 -7.33 -19.83
N ALA A 295 4.14 -8.07 -20.93
CA ALA A 295 3.93 -9.51 -20.90
C ALA A 295 5.15 -10.28 -20.38
N ALA A 296 6.35 -9.72 -20.56
CA ALA A 296 7.60 -10.22 -19.98
C ALA A 296 7.89 -9.61 -18.58
N TYR A 297 6.90 -8.91 -17.97
CA TYR A 297 6.99 -8.26 -16.65
C TYR A 297 8.14 -7.27 -16.52
N ARG A 298 8.34 -6.49 -17.55
CA ARG A 298 9.35 -5.44 -17.63
C ARG A 298 8.64 -4.08 -17.59
N PRO A 299 8.80 -3.29 -16.54
CA PRO A 299 8.30 -1.92 -16.51
C PRO A 299 9.05 -1.08 -17.54
N ILE A 300 8.36 -0.11 -18.12
CA ILE A 300 8.85 0.72 -19.22
C ILE A 300 9.03 2.14 -18.71
N LEU A 301 10.22 2.72 -18.88
CA LEU A 301 10.39 4.15 -18.70
C LEU A 301 9.77 4.89 -19.88
N TYR A 302 8.82 5.76 -19.61
CA TYR A 302 8.09 6.50 -20.61
C TYR A 302 8.21 7.99 -20.36
N SER A 303 8.20 8.78 -21.41
CA SER A 303 8.22 10.23 -21.29
C SER A 303 7.38 10.90 -22.36
N GLY A 304 6.81 12.03 -21.97
CA GLY A 304 6.07 12.92 -22.85
C GLY A 304 6.66 14.34 -22.83
N PHE A 305 6.62 15.03 -23.96
CA PHE A 305 7.10 16.40 -24.11
C PHE A 305 5.99 17.27 -24.67
N GLY A 306 5.74 18.40 -24.04
CA GLY A 306 4.74 19.38 -24.44
C GLY A 306 5.17 20.81 -24.13
N ASP A 307 4.24 21.76 -24.27
CA ASP A 307 4.49 23.18 -24.05
C ASP A 307 4.92 23.52 -22.61
N GLY A 308 4.56 22.67 -21.64
CA GLY A 308 4.92 22.77 -20.21
C GLY A 308 6.24 22.09 -19.85
N GLY A 309 6.98 21.52 -20.80
CA GLY A 309 8.22 20.79 -20.58
C GLY A 309 8.09 19.26 -20.80
N GLY A 310 9.13 18.52 -20.41
CA GLY A 310 9.16 17.05 -20.51
C GLY A 310 8.93 16.39 -19.16
N HIS A 311 8.24 15.26 -19.17
CA HIS A 311 7.96 14.47 -17.95
C HIS A 311 8.22 13.00 -18.19
N ALA A 312 8.95 12.38 -17.26
CA ALA A 312 9.23 10.94 -17.24
C ALA A 312 8.39 10.25 -16.17
N PHE A 313 7.89 9.07 -16.49
CA PHE A 313 7.05 8.24 -15.62
C PHE A 313 7.22 6.75 -15.99
N VAL A 314 6.56 5.86 -15.29
CA VAL A 314 6.66 4.43 -15.55
C VAL A 314 5.34 3.88 -16.06
N VAL A 315 5.39 3.13 -17.16
CA VAL A 315 4.29 2.30 -17.62
C VAL A 315 4.56 0.88 -17.15
N ASP A 316 3.66 0.34 -16.32
CA ASP A 316 3.93 -0.89 -15.58
C ASP A 316 2.76 -1.87 -15.53
N GLY A 317 1.71 -1.66 -16.31
CA GLY A 317 0.57 -2.57 -16.39
C GLY A 317 -0.28 -2.35 -17.64
N PHE A 318 -1.21 -3.29 -17.89
CA PHE A 318 -2.13 -3.24 -19.02
C PHE A 318 -3.42 -3.98 -18.69
N ASP A 319 -4.59 -3.35 -18.87
CA ASP A 319 -5.90 -3.95 -18.54
C ASP A 319 -6.59 -4.67 -19.72
N GLY A 320 -5.91 -4.74 -20.88
CA GLY A 320 -6.47 -5.22 -22.15
C GLY A 320 -6.89 -4.09 -23.09
N SER A 321 -6.92 -2.83 -22.61
CA SER A 321 -7.27 -1.64 -23.39
C SER A 321 -6.45 -0.39 -23.06
N LYS A 322 -5.98 -0.27 -21.82
CA LYS A 322 -5.25 0.89 -21.29
C LYS A 322 -4.02 0.46 -20.52
N TYR A 323 -3.05 1.33 -20.46
CA TYR A 323 -1.80 1.11 -19.75
C TYR A 323 -1.88 1.70 -18.35
N HIS A 324 -1.44 0.94 -17.35
CA HIS A 324 -1.24 1.48 -16.01
C HIS A 324 -0.01 2.36 -16.00
N ILE A 325 -0.15 3.54 -15.39
CA ILE A 325 0.91 4.55 -15.27
C ILE A 325 1.12 4.88 -13.80
N ASN A 326 2.38 4.83 -13.38
CA ASN A 326 2.86 5.38 -12.12
C ASN A 326 3.57 6.71 -12.43
N TRP A 327 2.99 7.81 -11.98
CA TRP A 327 3.46 9.16 -12.28
C TRP A 327 4.68 9.60 -11.48
N GLY A 328 5.06 8.87 -10.42
CA GLY A 328 6.13 9.29 -9.50
C GLY A 328 5.72 10.48 -8.62
N TRP A 329 4.46 10.52 -8.20
CA TRP A 329 3.83 11.60 -7.42
C TRP A 329 3.08 11.06 -6.21
N ALA A 330 3.79 10.27 -5.36
CA ALA A 330 3.24 9.61 -4.18
C ALA A 330 1.95 8.80 -4.43
N GLY A 331 1.79 8.25 -5.63
CA GLY A 331 0.58 7.51 -6.03
C GLY A 331 -0.57 8.39 -6.51
N THR A 332 -0.49 9.72 -6.36
CA THR A 332 -1.54 10.64 -6.80
C THR A 332 -1.87 10.39 -8.27
N ALA A 333 -3.16 10.15 -8.54
CA ALA A 333 -3.72 9.88 -9.86
C ALA A 333 -3.08 8.72 -10.65
N ASN A 334 -2.37 7.80 -10.00
CA ASN A 334 -1.97 6.54 -10.64
C ASN A 334 -3.21 5.82 -11.16
N GLY A 335 -3.11 5.18 -12.32
CA GLY A 335 -4.27 4.54 -12.92
C GLY A 335 -4.02 4.03 -14.33
N TYR A 336 -5.09 3.74 -15.03
CA TYR A 336 -5.08 3.23 -16.40
C TYR A 336 -5.46 4.30 -17.40
N PHE A 337 -4.60 4.51 -18.39
CA PHE A 337 -4.71 5.59 -19.37
C PHE A 337 -4.60 5.06 -20.80
N ALA A 338 -5.41 5.58 -21.70
CA ALA A 338 -5.13 5.49 -23.12
C ALA A 338 -3.92 6.38 -23.43
N LEU A 339 -2.93 5.91 -24.17
CA LEU A 339 -1.80 6.75 -24.56
C LEU A 339 -2.13 7.66 -25.76
N ASP A 340 -3.18 7.32 -26.50
CA ASP A 340 -3.78 8.11 -27.55
C ASP A 340 -5.31 8.07 -27.38
N ALA A 341 -6.05 9.17 -27.59
CA ALA A 341 -7.52 9.18 -27.50
C ALA A 341 -8.16 8.43 -28.68
N PHE A 342 -7.48 8.43 -29.83
CA PHE A 342 -7.81 7.64 -31.02
C PHE A 342 -6.52 7.35 -31.80
N ASP A 343 -6.57 6.39 -32.77
CA ASP A 343 -5.44 6.15 -33.69
C ASP A 343 -5.36 7.27 -34.72
N PRO A 344 -4.37 8.16 -34.62
CA PRO A 344 -4.26 9.32 -35.50
C PRO A 344 -3.84 8.97 -36.95
N GLY A 345 -3.49 7.70 -37.23
CA GLY A 345 -2.96 7.29 -38.54
C GLY A 345 -1.68 8.05 -38.91
N ASN A 346 -1.74 8.86 -39.98
CA ASN A 346 -0.59 9.64 -40.43
C ASN A 346 -0.52 11.04 -39.80
N MET A 347 -1.29 11.34 -38.78
CA MET A 347 -1.33 12.63 -38.09
C MET A 347 -0.35 12.69 -36.93
N SER A 348 0.30 13.85 -36.73
CA SER A 348 1.44 14.05 -35.85
C SER A 348 1.05 14.39 -34.40
N PHE A 349 0.06 13.71 -33.77
CA PHE A 349 -0.17 13.86 -32.31
C PHE A 349 0.81 13.05 -31.46
N SER A 350 1.49 12.08 -32.07
CA SER A 350 2.47 11.20 -31.44
C SER A 350 3.85 11.86 -31.22
N SER A 351 4.05 13.08 -31.69
CA SER A 351 5.31 13.81 -31.49
C SER A 351 5.52 14.11 -29.99
N GLY A 352 6.75 13.92 -29.52
CA GLY A 352 7.12 14.16 -28.12
C GLY A 352 6.91 12.97 -27.18
N GLN A 353 6.41 11.84 -27.65
CA GLN A 353 6.36 10.60 -26.84
C GLN A 353 7.61 9.76 -27.06
N GLN A 354 8.17 9.24 -25.96
CA GLN A 354 9.37 8.43 -25.97
C GLN A 354 9.25 7.29 -24.96
N MET A 355 9.93 6.17 -25.21
CA MET A 355 10.07 5.09 -24.23
C MET A 355 11.47 4.49 -24.23
N ILE A 356 11.88 4.01 -23.07
CA ILE A 356 13.02 3.09 -22.94
C ILE A 356 12.45 1.75 -22.51
N ASN A 357 12.59 0.76 -23.35
CA ASN A 357 12.07 -0.57 -23.16
C ASN A 357 13.19 -1.61 -22.99
N GLN A 358 12.85 -2.88 -22.76
CA GLN A 358 13.77 -3.98 -22.49
C GLN A 358 14.65 -3.72 -21.26
N LEU A 359 14.06 -3.11 -20.21
CA LEU A 359 14.73 -2.80 -18.95
C LEU A 359 14.64 -4.00 -18.01
N TYR A 360 15.70 -4.77 -17.93
CA TYR A 360 15.87 -5.88 -17.00
C TYR A 360 17.34 -6.02 -16.60
N PRO A 361 17.65 -6.56 -15.41
CA PRO A 361 19.00 -6.82 -14.96
C PRO A 361 19.80 -7.64 -15.98
N TYR A 362 21.06 -7.29 -16.22
CA TYR A 362 21.93 -7.96 -17.17
C TYR A 362 23.34 -8.16 -16.60
N GLU A 363 23.66 -9.40 -16.29
CA GLU A 363 25.05 -9.82 -16.00
C GLU A 363 25.49 -10.87 -17.01
N TYR A 364 26.66 -10.64 -17.60
CA TYR A 364 27.22 -11.53 -18.60
C TYR A 364 27.55 -12.89 -17.96
N GLY A 365 26.80 -13.93 -18.32
CA GLY A 365 27.02 -15.29 -17.84
C GLY A 365 26.41 -15.65 -16.49
N VAL A 366 25.64 -14.76 -15.88
CA VAL A 366 24.91 -15.03 -14.63
C VAL A 366 23.42 -15.14 -14.91
N SER A 367 22.76 -16.14 -14.32
CA SER A 367 21.30 -16.25 -14.33
C SER A 367 20.71 -15.05 -13.60
N THR A 368 19.84 -14.28 -14.26
CA THR A 368 19.12 -13.14 -13.65
C THR A 368 17.81 -13.58 -12.99
N ALA A 369 17.61 -14.89 -12.78
CA ALA A 369 16.46 -15.38 -12.04
C ALA A 369 16.46 -14.80 -10.61
N PRO A 370 15.33 -14.34 -10.09
CA PRO A 370 15.23 -13.82 -8.73
C PRO A 370 15.46 -14.90 -7.66
N TYR A 371 15.61 -16.14 -8.07
CA TYR A 371 15.86 -17.30 -7.23
C TYR A 371 17.00 -18.15 -7.80
N ASP A 372 17.62 -18.97 -6.95
CA ASP A 372 18.72 -19.85 -7.34
C ASP A 372 18.19 -21.19 -7.85
N PHE A 373 17.10 -21.69 -7.26
CA PHE A 373 16.45 -22.92 -7.69
C PHE A 373 14.97 -22.99 -7.28
N GLU A 374 14.24 -23.91 -7.88
CA GLU A 374 12.83 -24.19 -7.59
C GLU A 374 12.66 -25.68 -7.25
N VAL A 375 11.89 -25.96 -6.18
CA VAL A 375 11.48 -27.32 -5.80
C VAL A 375 10.01 -27.29 -5.41
N ASP A 376 9.22 -28.22 -5.95
CA ASP A 376 7.79 -28.39 -5.72
C ASP A 376 6.97 -27.09 -5.94
N GLY A 377 7.42 -26.29 -6.91
CA GLY A 377 6.75 -25.03 -7.26
C GLY A 377 7.08 -23.85 -6.36
N ILE A 378 7.96 -24.00 -5.37
CA ILE A 378 8.46 -22.93 -4.51
C ILE A 378 9.87 -22.55 -4.91
N CYS A 379 10.14 -21.26 -5.03
CA CYS A 379 11.42 -20.71 -5.41
C CYS A 379 12.25 -20.35 -4.19
N TYR A 380 13.54 -20.64 -4.25
CA TYR A 380 14.47 -20.49 -3.14
C TYR A 380 15.71 -19.71 -3.55
N LYS A 381 16.21 -18.89 -2.66
CA LYS A 381 17.48 -18.19 -2.77
C LYS A 381 18.42 -18.63 -1.65
N CYS A 382 19.63 -19.04 -1.99
CA CYS A 382 20.66 -19.39 -1.02
C CYS A 382 21.07 -18.17 -0.20
N ARG A 383 21.15 -18.34 1.11
CA ARG A 383 21.65 -17.34 2.06
C ARG A 383 22.53 -18.04 3.08
N ASP A 384 23.35 -17.26 3.81
CA ASP A 384 24.18 -17.81 4.88
C ASP A 384 23.34 -18.57 5.89
N GLY A 385 23.61 -19.88 6.04
CA GLY A 385 22.94 -20.78 6.97
C GLY A 385 21.66 -21.44 6.49
N GLY A 386 21.27 -21.32 5.20
CA GLY A 386 20.09 -22.01 4.66
C GLY A 386 19.54 -21.37 3.40
N VAL A 387 18.23 -21.53 3.15
CA VAL A 387 17.55 -20.88 2.02
C VAL A 387 16.37 -20.03 2.47
N THR A 388 16.11 -19.02 1.67
CA THR A 388 14.98 -18.09 1.83
C THR A 388 13.98 -18.39 0.72
N VAL A 389 12.69 -18.52 1.06
CA VAL A 389 11.61 -18.54 0.08
C VAL A 389 11.50 -17.17 -0.58
N VAL A 390 11.46 -17.15 -1.89
CA VAL A 390 11.35 -15.91 -2.68
C VAL A 390 10.26 -16.05 -3.74
N ASN A 391 9.86 -14.96 -4.36
CA ASN A 391 8.92 -14.99 -5.49
C ASN A 391 9.57 -15.67 -6.71
N ARG A 392 8.75 -16.28 -7.55
CA ARG A 392 9.18 -17.09 -8.72
C ARG A 392 9.84 -16.25 -9.81
N GLU A 393 9.34 -15.05 -10.00
CA GLU A 393 9.84 -14.05 -10.94
C GLU A 393 9.78 -12.70 -10.24
N ALA A 394 10.11 -11.63 -10.91
CA ALA A 394 9.69 -10.30 -10.47
C ALA A 394 8.15 -10.18 -10.34
N ARG A 395 7.45 -11.27 -10.56
CA ARG A 395 6.02 -11.52 -10.40
C ARG A 395 5.66 -11.80 -8.96
N CYS A 396 4.96 -10.88 -8.36
CA CYS A 396 4.11 -11.19 -7.24
C CYS A 396 2.80 -11.81 -7.78
N GLY A 397 2.36 -12.98 -7.26
CA GLY A 397 1.00 -13.48 -7.56
C GLY A 397 0.86 -14.90 -8.11
N ASP A 398 1.91 -15.67 -8.31
CA ASP A 398 1.86 -17.00 -8.96
C ASP A 398 1.38 -18.14 -8.04
N TYR A 399 1.47 -17.97 -6.71
CA TYR A 399 1.06 -19.01 -5.78
C TYR A 399 -0.45 -19.01 -5.56
N SER A 400 -1.08 -20.20 -5.55
CA SER A 400 -2.52 -20.35 -5.39
C SER A 400 -2.88 -21.54 -4.49
N GLY A 401 -4.12 -21.52 -3.96
CA GLY A 401 -4.63 -22.60 -3.11
C GLY A 401 -3.92 -22.67 -1.76
N ARG A 402 -3.51 -23.86 -1.33
CA ARG A 402 -2.76 -24.09 -0.10
C ARG A 402 -1.28 -24.26 -0.42
N VAL A 403 -0.44 -23.38 0.10
CA VAL A 403 1.01 -23.45 0.00
C VAL A 403 1.57 -24.10 1.28
N VAL A 404 2.40 -25.12 1.14
CA VAL A 404 3.10 -25.75 2.26
C VAL A 404 4.60 -25.52 2.07
N ILE A 405 5.18 -24.71 2.93
CA ILE A 405 6.62 -24.45 2.94
C ILE A 405 7.28 -25.59 3.73
N PRO A 406 8.19 -26.37 3.14
CA PRO A 406 8.89 -27.43 3.85
C PRO A 406 9.95 -26.86 4.81
N SER A 407 10.31 -27.60 5.86
CA SER A 407 11.40 -27.22 6.77
C SER A 407 12.78 -27.33 6.12
N THR A 408 12.93 -28.26 5.18
CA THR A 408 14.15 -28.49 4.42
C THR A 408 13.80 -28.76 2.95
N VAL A 409 14.74 -28.49 2.06
CA VAL A 409 14.62 -28.74 0.63
C VAL A 409 15.91 -29.33 0.09
N ASP A 410 15.78 -30.36 -0.74
CA ASP A 410 16.92 -31.01 -1.40
C ASP A 410 17.11 -30.45 -2.81
N TYR A 411 18.31 -29.97 -3.09
CA TYR A 411 18.67 -29.50 -4.44
C TYR A 411 20.11 -29.91 -4.77
N GLU A 412 20.30 -30.54 -5.92
CA GLU A 412 21.60 -31.07 -6.44
C GLU A 412 22.39 -31.88 -5.40
N GLY A 413 21.67 -32.68 -4.59
CA GLY A 413 22.29 -33.57 -3.58
C GLY A 413 22.67 -32.87 -2.29
N THR A 414 22.30 -31.60 -2.11
CA THR A 414 22.48 -30.84 -0.87
C THR A 414 21.13 -30.56 -0.24
N THR A 415 21.00 -30.83 1.05
CA THR A 415 19.83 -30.49 1.84
C THR A 415 20.01 -29.10 2.47
N TYR A 416 19.07 -28.21 2.20
CA TYR A 416 19.04 -26.85 2.73
C TYR A 416 17.91 -26.68 3.75
N GLU A 417 18.16 -26.01 4.87
CA GLU A 417 17.13 -25.61 5.79
C GLU A 417 16.42 -24.35 5.29
N VAL A 418 15.08 -24.30 5.32
CA VAL A 418 14.30 -23.11 4.98
C VAL A 418 14.21 -22.19 6.19
N THR A 419 15.00 -21.13 6.20
CA THR A 419 15.20 -20.29 7.39
C THR A 419 14.41 -18.97 7.38
N ALA A 420 13.91 -18.54 6.22
CA ALA A 420 13.16 -17.29 6.09
C ALA A 420 12.13 -17.32 4.95
N ILE A 421 11.10 -16.50 5.10
CA ILE A 421 10.23 -16.06 4.00
C ILE A 421 10.72 -14.67 3.60
N GLY A 422 11.18 -14.54 2.37
CA GLY A 422 11.83 -13.32 1.87
C GLY A 422 10.84 -12.18 1.62
N ASN A 423 11.39 -11.01 1.37
CA ASN A 423 10.59 -9.84 1.01
C ASN A 423 9.79 -10.11 -0.27
N ASN A 424 8.53 -9.73 -0.29
CA ASN A 424 7.58 -9.93 -1.40
C ASN A 424 7.40 -11.41 -1.83
N ALA A 425 7.79 -12.42 -1.05
CA ALA A 425 7.81 -13.83 -1.45
C ALA A 425 6.47 -14.31 -2.01
N PHE A 426 5.36 -13.93 -1.39
CA PHE A 426 4.00 -14.28 -1.78
C PHE A 426 3.13 -13.04 -2.07
N ARG A 427 3.72 -11.87 -2.24
CA ARG A 427 2.99 -10.65 -2.52
C ARG A 427 2.05 -10.81 -3.72
N ASN A 428 0.85 -10.24 -3.66
CA ASN A 428 -0.20 -10.32 -4.70
C ASN A 428 -0.66 -11.76 -5.03
N CYS A 429 -0.39 -12.76 -4.18
CA CYS A 429 -0.91 -14.11 -4.36
C CYS A 429 -2.41 -14.16 -4.01
N THR A 430 -3.20 -13.41 -4.79
CA THR A 430 -4.63 -13.18 -4.53
C THR A 430 -5.47 -14.45 -4.50
N ARG A 431 -4.97 -15.56 -5.07
CA ARG A 431 -5.63 -16.88 -5.09
C ARG A 431 -5.13 -17.83 -4.02
N MET A 432 -4.15 -17.43 -3.19
CA MET A 432 -3.64 -18.24 -2.09
C MET A 432 -4.62 -18.19 -0.92
N GLY A 433 -5.18 -19.35 -0.54
CA GLY A 433 -6.16 -19.47 0.53
C GLY A 433 -5.58 -19.83 1.88
N ALA A 434 -4.42 -20.48 1.91
CA ALA A 434 -3.74 -20.89 3.14
C ALA A 434 -2.24 -21.04 2.91
N VAL A 435 -1.47 -20.84 3.98
CA VAL A 435 -0.03 -21.10 4.02
C VAL A 435 0.32 -21.89 5.28
N VAL A 436 1.25 -22.82 5.16
CA VAL A 436 1.87 -23.53 6.28
C VAL A 436 3.33 -23.11 6.38
N ILE A 437 3.69 -22.48 7.50
CA ILE A 437 5.04 -21.98 7.78
C ILE A 437 5.75 -22.99 8.72
N PRO A 438 6.91 -23.52 8.34
CA PRO A 438 7.62 -24.50 9.16
C PRO A 438 8.33 -23.83 10.36
N SER A 439 8.60 -24.64 11.39
CA SER A 439 9.30 -24.21 12.62
C SER A 439 10.79 -23.88 12.42
N THR A 440 11.30 -23.91 11.21
CA THR A 440 12.67 -23.50 10.88
C THR A 440 12.74 -22.02 10.50
N VAL A 441 11.62 -21.43 10.07
CA VAL A 441 11.54 -20.01 9.65
C VAL A 441 11.75 -19.09 10.86
N LYS A 442 12.68 -18.15 10.72
CA LYS A 442 13.06 -17.15 11.73
C LYS A 442 12.50 -15.77 11.45
N ARG A 443 12.18 -15.45 10.19
CA ARG A 443 11.70 -14.14 9.74
C ARG A 443 10.66 -14.27 8.64
N ILE A 444 9.64 -13.44 8.72
CA ILE A 444 8.69 -13.16 7.63
C ILE A 444 9.03 -11.74 7.13
N GLY A 445 9.53 -11.65 5.90
CA GLY A 445 10.08 -10.43 5.32
C GLY A 445 9.03 -9.39 4.92
N LYS A 446 9.51 -8.20 4.50
CA LYS A 446 8.67 -7.07 4.10
C LYS A 446 7.70 -7.46 3.00
N TYR A 447 6.43 -7.11 3.16
CA TYR A 447 5.37 -7.40 2.19
C TYR A 447 5.26 -8.88 1.78
N ALA A 448 5.77 -9.81 2.59
CA ALA A 448 5.86 -11.22 2.23
C ALA A 448 4.53 -11.82 1.76
N PHE A 449 3.42 -11.43 2.37
CA PHE A 449 2.06 -11.85 2.03
C PHE A 449 1.14 -10.67 1.68
N ALA A 450 1.68 -9.47 1.42
CA ALA A 450 0.85 -8.32 1.10
C ALA A 450 -0.08 -8.60 -0.10
N ASN A 451 -1.32 -8.11 -0.04
CA ASN A 451 -2.36 -8.31 -1.06
C ASN A 451 -2.76 -9.80 -1.28
N CYS A 452 -2.52 -10.69 -0.32
CA CYS A 452 -3.03 -12.05 -0.37
C CYS A 452 -4.51 -12.06 0.02
N TYR A 453 -5.37 -11.49 -0.83
CA TYR A 453 -6.78 -11.19 -0.53
C TYR A 453 -7.61 -12.39 -0.06
N ASN A 454 -7.26 -13.63 -0.46
CA ASN A 454 -7.97 -14.84 -0.08
C ASN A 454 -7.33 -15.62 1.08
N LEU A 455 -6.19 -15.18 1.60
CA LEU A 455 -5.56 -15.81 2.77
C LEU A 455 -6.48 -15.68 3.99
N ALA A 456 -6.99 -16.81 4.48
CA ALA A 456 -8.02 -16.82 5.51
C ALA A 456 -7.48 -16.93 6.93
N SER A 457 -6.35 -17.62 7.09
CA SER A 457 -5.71 -17.81 8.39
C SER A 457 -4.22 -18.05 8.26
N VAL A 458 -3.48 -17.68 9.30
CA VAL A 458 -2.05 -17.96 9.41
C VAL A 458 -1.69 -18.35 10.85
N VAL A 459 -0.79 -19.33 10.99
CA VAL A 459 -0.14 -19.67 12.24
C VAL A 459 1.32 -19.29 12.11
N VAL A 460 1.77 -18.37 12.95
CA VAL A 460 3.17 -17.94 13.03
C VAL A 460 3.87 -18.79 14.08
N PRO A 461 4.81 -19.67 13.69
CA PRO A 461 5.47 -20.57 14.64
C PRO A 461 6.41 -19.82 15.59
N SER A 462 6.68 -20.42 16.75
CA SER A 462 7.52 -19.82 17.81
C SER A 462 8.98 -19.56 17.41
N SER A 463 9.41 -20.11 16.29
CA SER A 463 10.73 -19.86 15.70
C SER A 463 10.84 -18.48 15.06
N VAL A 464 9.72 -17.90 14.62
CA VAL A 464 9.71 -16.58 13.98
C VAL A 464 9.95 -15.49 15.02
N LYS A 465 10.96 -14.67 14.76
CA LYS A 465 11.36 -13.54 15.60
C LYS A 465 10.77 -12.23 15.13
N VAL A 466 10.63 -12.08 13.82
CA VAL A 466 10.22 -10.81 13.19
C VAL A 466 9.15 -11.07 12.15
N ILE A 467 8.05 -10.33 12.26
CA ILE A 467 7.09 -10.07 11.17
C ILE A 467 7.38 -8.65 10.70
N ASP A 468 7.90 -8.51 9.49
CA ASP A 468 8.45 -7.26 8.99
C ASP A 468 7.38 -6.30 8.42
N TYR A 469 7.80 -5.13 7.95
CA TYR A 469 6.97 -4.08 7.37
C TYR A 469 5.93 -4.64 6.37
N GLY A 470 4.65 -4.33 6.58
CA GLY A 470 3.55 -4.68 5.67
C GLY A 470 3.41 -6.18 5.36
N ALA A 471 3.99 -7.07 6.16
CA ALA A 471 4.09 -8.49 5.83
C ALA A 471 2.75 -9.14 5.44
N PHE A 472 1.64 -8.74 6.05
CA PHE A 472 0.27 -9.18 5.77
C PHE A 472 -0.66 -8.02 5.37
N LYS A 473 -0.08 -6.87 4.95
CA LYS A 473 -0.87 -5.71 4.51
C LYS A 473 -1.88 -6.11 3.44
N ASP A 474 -3.10 -5.59 3.53
CA ASP A 474 -4.22 -5.85 2.61
C ASP A 474 -4.63 -7.33 2.48
N CYS A 475 -4.37 -8.16 3.50
CA CYS A 475 -4.93 -9.52 3.57
C CYS A 475 -6.41 -9.45 4.01
N MET A 476 -7.28 -8.94 3.14
CA MET A 476 -8.66 -8.53 3.47
C MET A 476 -9.53 -9.64 4.05
N ARG A 477 -9.25 -10.92 3.74
CA ARG A 477 -9.99 -12.09 4.25
C ARG A 477 -9.30 -12.80 5.42
N LEU A 478 -8.17 -12.28 5.89
CA LEU A 478 -7.46 -12.86 7.03
C LEU A 478 -8.29 -12.65 8.31
N SER A 479 -8.96 -13.71 8.75
CA SER A 479 -9.88 -13.67 9.89
C SER A 479 -9.26 -14.18 11.19
N SER A 480 -8.16 -14.93 11.09
CA SER A 480 -7.48 -15.55 12.25
C SER A 480 -5.96 -15.53 12.06
N VAL A 481 -5.29 -14.99 13.04
CA VAL A 481 -3.83 -15.00 13.17
C VAL A 481 -3.48 -15.57 14.53
N ALA A 482 -2.70 -16.65 14.54
CA ALA A 482 -2.13 -17.19 15.77
C ALA A 482 -0.65 -16.80 15.84
N LEU A 483 -0.32 -15.93 16.77
CA LEU A 483 1.05 -15.53 17.08
C LEU A 483 1.57 -16.40 18.22
N SER A 484 2.69 -17.09 18.00
CA SER A 484 3.30 -17.94 19.03
C SER A 484 4.30 -17.15 19.88
N ASN A 485 4.49 -17.57 21.12
CA ASN A 485 5.57 -17.07 21.96
C ASN A 485 6.93 -17.32 21.31
N GLY A 486 7.79 -16.28 21.35
CA GLY A 486 9.07 -16.24 20.64
C GLY A 486 9.14 -15.16 19.58
N LEU A 487 7.98 -14.62 19.13
CA LEU A 487 7.93 -13.43 18.29
C LEU A 487 8.40 -12.21 19.09
N GLU A 488 9.32 -11.43 18.54
CA GLU A 488 9.96 -10.29 19.22
C GLU A 488 9.52 -8.96 18.64
N GLU A 489 9.19 -8.93 17.34
CA GLU A 489 8.85 -7.70 16.61
C GLU A 489 7.68 -7.92 15.65
N ILE A 490 6.73 -6.98 15.66
CA ILE A 490 5.70 -6.79 14.63
C ILE A 490 5.97 -5.44 13.97
N GLY A 491 6.33 -5.45 12.70
CA GLY A 491 6.76 -4.27 11.94
C GLY A 491 5.63 -3.30 11.61
N TYR A 492 6.01 -2.18 11.03
CA TYR A 492 5.10 -1.12 10.58
C TYR A 492 4.07 -1.68 9.60
N TYR A 493 2.80 -1.32 9.76
CA TYR A 493 1.70 -1.71 8.87
C TYR A 493 1.58 -3.22 8.61
N ALA A 494 2.11 -4.07 9.49
CA ALA A 494 2.22 -5.51 9.27
C ALA A 494 0.89 -6.21 8.96
N PHE A 495 -0.21 -5.76 9.55
CA PHE A 495 -1.57 -6.26 9.34
C PHE A 495 -2.55 -5.15 8.89
N GLU A 496 -2.04 -4.06 8.31
CA GLU A 496 -2.88 -2.98 7.78
C GLU A 496 -3.95 -3.52 6.83
N ASN A 497 -5.21 -3.04 6.98
CA ASN A 497 -6.37 -3.43 6.18
C ASN A 497 -6.71 -4.93 6.21
N CYS A 498 -6.34 -5.66 7.28
CA CYS A 498 -6.85 -7.00 7.51
C CYS A 498 -8.31 -6.93 8.00
N TYR A 499 -9.22 -6.57 7.07
CA TYR A 499 -10.60 -6.19 7.40
C TYR A 499 -11.41 -7.26 8.14
N MET A 500 -11.11 -8.55 7.96
CA MET A 500 -11.82 -9.64 8.63
C MET A 500 -11.14 -10.13 9.91
N LEU A 501 -9.99 -9.57 10.29
CA LEU A 501 -9.31 -9.97 11.52
C LEU A 501 -10.15 -9.54 12.72
N SER A 502 -10.68 -10.53 13.46
CA SER A 502 -11.67 -10.27 14.51
C SER A 502 -11.07 -10.20 15.92
N ARG A 503 -9.95 -10.85 16.15
CA ARG A 503 -9.24 -10.88 17.44
C ARG A 503 -7.75 -11.03 17.19
N LEU A 504 -6.94 -10.41 18.04
CA LEU A 504 -5.50 -10.60 18.03
C LEU A 504 -4.96 -10.64 19.46
N ASN A 505 -4.22 -11.72 19.76
CA ASN A 505 -3.47 -11.86 20.98
C ASN A 505 -1.99 -11.65 20.67
N ILE A 506 -1.40 -10.59 21.20
CA ILE A 506 0.01 -10.25 21.02
C ILE A 506 0.78 -10.83 22.19
N PRO A 507 1.66 -11.83 21.97
CA PRO A 507 2.32 -12.53 23.06
C PRO A 507 3.31 -11.64 23.82
N SER A 508 3.55 -11.93 25.11
CA SER A 508 4.47 -11.18 25.96
C SER A 508 5.95 -11.25 25.52
N SER A 509 6.27 -12.06 24.52
CA SER A 509 7.61 -12.07 23.92
C SER A 509 7.85 -10.89 22.95
N VAL A 510 6.76 -10.27 22.43
CA VAL A 510 6.86 -9.10 21.55
C VAL A 510 7.33 -7.89 22.35
N LYS A 511 8.36 -7.23 21.82
CA LYS A 511 8.97 -6.03 22.40
C LYS A 511 8.54 -4.76 21.69
N SER A 512 8.29 -4.87 20.38
CA SER A 512 8.04 -3.72 19.52
C SER A 512 6.83 -3.95 18.62
N LEU A 513 5.92 -2.96 18.62
CA LEU A 513 4.83 -2.81 17.67
C LEU A 513 5.11 -1.61 16.78
N GLY A 514 5.23 -1.85 15.48
CA GLY A 514 5.45 -0.78 14.51
C GLY A 514 4.24 0.13 14.33
N VAL A 515 4.49 1.33 13.81
CA VAL A 515 3.45 2.29 13.45
C VAL A 515 2.41 1.64 12.55
N GLY A 516 1.13 1.87 12.85
CA GLY A 516 0.01 1.36 12.05
C GLY A 516 -0.06 -0.16 11.93
N ALA A 517 0.60 -0.92 12.80
CA ALA A 517 0.74 -2.38 12.65
C ALA A 517 -0.60 -3.09 12.40
N MET A 518 -1.70 -2.62 12.98
CA MET A 518 -3.06 -3.12 12.79
C MET A 518 -4.03 -2.03 12.29
N PHE A 519 -3.50 -1.04 11.56
CA PHE A 519 -4.30 0.05 11.01
C PHE A 519 -5.50 -0.47 10.21
N ALA A 520 -6.70 0.06 10.47
CA ALA A 520 -7.95 -0.28 9.79
C ALA A 520 -8.33 -1.78 9.80
N CYS A 521 -8.00 -2.51 10.87
CA CYS A 521 -8.56 -3.85 11.11
C CYS A 521 -10.02 -3.71 11.59
N ILE A 522 -10.92 -3.32 10.69
CA ILE A 522 -12.28 -2.84 10.99
C ILE A 522 -13.18 -3.84 11.73
N SER A 523 -12.93 -5.15 11.58
CA SER A 523 -13.70 -6.21 12.29
C SER A 523 -13.08 -6.62 13.62
N MET A 524 -11.93 -6.06 14.00
CA MET A 524 -11.28 -6.40 15.27
C MET A 524 -12.16 -5.98 16.44
N SER A 525 -12.61 -6.96 17.23
CA SER A 525 -13.46 -6.71 18.39
C SER A 525 -12.67 -6.69 19.70
N GLN A 526 -11.58 -7.44 19.78
CA GLN A 526 -10.76 -7.55 20.97
C GLN A 526 -9.28 -7.57 20.61
N VAL A 527 -8.46 -6.90 21.43
CA VAL A 527 -7.01 -7.00 21.39
C VAL A 527 -6.47 -7.15 22.80
N ASN A 528 -5.53 -8.09 22.95
CA ASN A 528 -4.73 -8.26 24.16
C ASN A 528 -3.27 -8.05 23.81
N ILE A 529 -2.63 -7.07 24.44
CA ILE A 529 -1.23 -6.71 24.24
C ILE A 529 -0.43 -7.23 25.42
N GLY A 530 0.45 -8.18 25.17
CA GLY A 530 1.25 -8.83 26.20
C GLY A 530 2.25 -7.91 26.90
N ASP A 531 2.67 -8.28 28.10
CA ASP A 531 3.52 -7.47 29.00
C ASP A 531 4.93 -7.17 28.45
N GLY A 532 5.34 -7.81 27.38
CA GLY A 532 6.65 -7.53 26.78
C GLY A 532 6.70 -6.27 25.90
N VAL A 533 5.55 -5.77 25.47
CA VAL A 533 5.45 -4.61 24.59
C VAL A 533 5.78 -3.35 25.39
N GLU A 534 6.81 -2.61 24.94
CA GLU A 534 7.28 -1.40 25.62
C GLU A 534 6.48 -0.16 25.23
N ALA A 535 5.92 -0.12 24.00
CA ALA A 535 5.09 0.98 23.52
C ALA A 535 4.02 0.48 22.53
N VAL A 536 2.81 1.06 22.63
CA VAL A 536 1.79 0.97 21.60
C VAL A 536 2.04 2.13 20.64
N GLY A 537 2.64 1.83 19.48
CA GLY A 537 3.13 2.81 18.53
C GLY A 537 2.02 3.65 17.90
N LYS A 538 2.44 4.72 17.23
CA LYS A 538 1.56 5.66 16.52
C LYS A 538 0.64 4.91 15.53
N HIS A 539 -0.64 5.28 15.49
CA HIS A 539 -1.66 4.70 14.59
C HIS A 539 -1.86 3.19 14.69
N THR A 540 -1.33 2.50 15.68
CA THR A 540 -1.31 1.02 15.72
C THR A 540 -2.69 0.39 15.50
N PHE A 541 -3.74 0.91 16.15
CA PHE A 541 -5.13 0.43 16.04
C PHE A 541 -6.08 1.50 15.46
N THR A 542 -5.56 2.52 14.78
CA THR A 542 -6.39 3.56 14.15
C THR A 542 -7.43 2.91 13.24
N TYR A 543 -8.70 3.33 13.36
CA TYR A 543 -9.87 2.82 12.63
C TYR A 543 -10.19 1.33 12.84
N CYS A 544 -9.82 0.73 13.97
CA CYS A 544 -10.38 -0.55 14.39
C CYS A 544 -11.81 -0.33 14.91
N GLU A 545 -12.74 -0.04 13.99
CA GLU A 545 -14.08 0.48 14.30
C GLU A 545 -14.95 -0.47 15.12
N SER A 546 -14.71 -1.79 15.06
CA SER A 546 -15.45 -2.79 15.84
C SER A 546 -14.82 -3.12 17.19
N LEU A 547 -13.66 -2.53 17.51
CA LEU A 547 -12.95 -2.83 18.76
C LEU A 547 -13.81 -2.41 19.97
N THR A 548 -14.14 -3.37 20.82
CA THR A 548 -14.90 -3.15 22.05
C THR A 548 -14.01 -3.21 23.28
N ASP A 549 -12.97 -4.04 23.26
CA ASP A 549 -12.13 -4.35 24.39
C ASP A 549 -10.65 -4.28 24.02
N ALA A 550 -9.88 -3.48 24.74
CA ALA A 550 -8.44 -3.37 24.61
C ALA A 550 -7.76 -3.53 25.95
N VAL A 551 -6.87 -4.52 26.04
CA VAL A 551 -6.03 -4.75 27.23
C VAL A 551 -4.59 -4.46 26.85
N ILE A 552 -3.97 -3.52 27.57
CA ILE A 552 -2.56 -3.14 27.39
C ILE A 552 -1.78 -3.69 28.58
N GLY A 553 -0.81 -4.53 28.28
CA GLY A 553 0.01 -5.21 29.28
C GLY A 553 0.83 -4.28 30.17
N HIS A 554 1.29 -4.83 31.28
CA HIS A 554 1.99 -4.07 32.33
C HIS A 554 3.38 -3.53 31.95
N GLY A 555 3.98 -3.98 30.82
CA GLY A 555 5.29 -3.50 30.39
C GLY A 555 5.25 -2.28 29.47
N ALA A 556 4.06 -1.84 29.04
CA ALA A 556 3.94 -0.69 28.16
C ALA A 556 4.10 0.65 28.93
N HIS A 557 5.00 1.50 28.43
CA HIS A 557 5.28 2.81 28.98
C HIS A 557 4.61 3.95 28.20
N LEU A 558 4.24 3.68 26.94
CA LEU A 558 3.70 4.70 26.03
C LEU A 558 2.52 4.14 25.23
N ILE A 559 1.43 4.90 25.19
CA ILE A 559 0.43 4.84 24.12
C ILE A 559 0.67 6.07 23.25
N ASP A 560 1.12 5.89 22.02
CA ASP A 560 1.58 6.99 21.17
C ASP A 560 0.41 7.71 20.45
N GLU A 561 0.72 8.75 19.69
CA GLU A 561 -0.23 9.60 18.98
C GLU A 561 -1.19 8.74 18.12
N GLU A 562 -2.50 9.00 18.24
CA GLU A 562 -3.57 8.36 17.48
C GLU A 562 -3.59 6.82 17.53
N ALA A 563 -2.98 6.19 18.52
CA ALA A 563 -2.86 4.73 18.60
C ALA A 563 -4.19 3.98 18.50
N PHE A 564 -5.28 4.52 19.06
CA PHE A 564 -6.66 3.99 19.00
C PHE A 564 -7.63 5.00 18.37
N TYR A 565 -7.15 5.91 17.53
CA TYR A 565 -8.00 6.92 16.90
C TYR A 565 -9.12 6.26 16.08
N GLY A 566 -10.36 6.72 16.28
CA GLY A 566 -11.50 6.22 15.53
C GLY A 566 -11.99 4.83 15.91
N CYS A 567 -11.53 4.23 17.03
CA CYS A 567 -12.10 2.99 17.59
C CYS A 567 -13.48 3.27 18.18
N SER A 568 -14.45 3.54 17.31
CA SER A 568 -15.75 4.13 17.65
C SER A 568 -16.61 3.28 18.59
N ARG A 569 -16.34 1.97 18.69
CA ARG A 569 -17.05 1.02 19.54
C ARG A 569 -16.28 0.61 20.79
N LEU A 570 -15.08 1.14 21.02
CA LEU A 570 -14.29 0.83 22.22
C LEU A 570 -15.07 1.20 23.47
N THR A 571 -15.38 0.21 24.29
CA THR A 571 -16.14 0.34 25.55
C THR A 571 -15.27 0.14 26.78
N ASN A 572 -14.30 -0.78 26.69
CA ASN A 572 -13.46 -1.21 27.80
C ASN A 572 -11.99 -1.03 27.42
N LEU A 573 -11.25 -0.34 28.29
CA LEU A 573 -9.80 -0.14 28.14
C LEU A 573 -9.13 -0.51 29.46
N THR A 574 -8.13 -1.39 29.39
CA THR A 574 -7.25 -1.67 30.54
C THR A 574 -5.86 -1.14 30.23
N ILE A 575 -5.28 -0.38 31.15
CA ILE A 575 -3.95 0.26 31.04
C ILE A 575 -3.05 -0.37 32.09
N GLY A 576 -1.95 -0.99 31.64
CA GLY A 576 -0.98 -1.66 32.51
C GLY A 576 -0.20 -0.71 33.42
N SER A 577 0.35 -1.23 34.52
CA SER A 577 0.93 -0.46 35.61
C SER A 577 2.17 0.38 35.29
N SER A 578 2.90 0.06 34.21
CA SER A 578 4.11 0.81 33.83
C SER A 578 3.83 1.98 32.91
N MET A 579 2.56 2.32 32.61
CA MET A 579 2.23 3.38 31.67
C MET A 579 2.66 4.75 32.19
N ASP A 580 3.58 5.41 31.45
CA ASP A 580 4.11 6.72 31.78
C ASP A 580 3.40 7.84 31.03
N SER A 581 2.96 7.59 29.79
CA SER A 581 2.38 8.65 28.94
C SER A 581 1.38 8.17 27.90
N ILE A 582 0.45 9.07 27.54
CA ILE A 582 -0.56 8.90 26.49
C ILE A 582 -0.42 10.05 25.49
N GLY A 583 -0.23 9.70 24.22
CA GLY A 583 -0.01 10.63 23.12
C GLY A 583 -1.28 11.39 22.69
N ALA A 584 -1.06 12.43 21.88
CA ALA A 584 -2.12 13.26 21.35
C ALA A 584 -3.15 12.43 20.57
N ARG A 585 -4.44 12.70 20.80
CA ARG A 585 -5.57 12.06 20.14
C ARG A 585 -5.58 10.52 20.21
N ALA A 586 -4.87 9.92 21.18
CA ALA A 586 -4.72 8.46 21.28
C ALA A 586 -6.05 7.72 21.27
N PHE A 587 -7.09 8.25 21.92
CA PHE A 587 -8.45 7.70 22.00
C PHE A 587 -9.51 8.63 21.40
N LYS A 588 -9.11 9.58 20.54
CA LYS A 588 -10.06 10.45 19.85
C LYS A 588 -10.95 9.63 18.92
N GLY A 589 -12.26 9.90 18.95
CA GLY A 589 -13.25 9.11 18.20
C GLY A 589 -13.74 7.85 18.91
N CYS A 590 -13.22 7.50 20.12
CA CYS A 590 -13.71 6.40 20.96
C CYS A 590 -14.97 6.78 21.72
N LYS A 591 -16.08 7.02 21.02
CA LYS A 591 -17.33 7.60 21.56
C LYS A 591 -18.06 6.69 22.55
N MET A 592 -17.78 5.40 22.52
CA MET A 592 -18.44 4.43 23.40
C MET A 592 -17.59 4.04 24.61
N LEU A 593 -16.45 4.67 24.85
CA LEU A 593 -15.59 4.34 26.00
C LEU A 593 -16.33 4.69 27.30
N ARG A 594 -16.47 3.66 28.15
CA ARG A 594 -17.24 3.73 29.41
C ARG A 594 -16.47 3.23 30.60
N LYS A 595 -15.54 2.33 30.40
CA LYS A 595 -14.76 1.72 31.48
C LYS A 595 -13.27 1.81 31.14
N ILE A 596 -12.51 2.48 32.00
CA ILE A 596 -11.06 2.56 31.93
C ILE A 596 -10.52 1.98 33.25
N VAL A 597 -9.80 0.89 33.17
CA VAL A 597 -9.08 0.30 34.29
C VAL A 597 -7.63 0.74 34.22
N ALA A 598 -7.21 1.61 35.11
CA ALA A 598 -5.88 2.18 35.14
C ALA A 598 -5.07 1.62 36.32
N TRP A 599 -4.10 0.79 36.02
CA TRP A 599 -3.20 0.18 37.02
C TRP A 599 -2.03 1.07 37.48
N PRO A 600 -1.61 2.14 36.76
CA PRO A 600 -0.56 3.01 37.26
C PRO A 600 -0.93 3.69 38.58
N GLU A 601 0.02 3.73 39.53
CA GLU A 601 -0.15 4.45 40.80
C GLU A 601 -0.28 5.96 40.58
N LEU A 602 0.45 6.50 39.59
CA LEU A 602 0.37 7.90 39.19
C LEU A 602 -0.28 8.01 37.79
N PRO A 603 -1.09 9.05 37.54
CA PRO A 603 -1.74 9.21 36.26
C PRO A 603 -0.72 9.36 35.14
N PRO A 604 -0.81 8.57 34.06
CA PRO A 604 0.03 8.75 32.87
C PRO A 604 -0.06 10.17 32.34
N LEU A 605 1.09 10.76 31.95
CA LEU A 605 1.15 12.09 31.38
C LEU A 605 0.41 12.12 30.04
N ALA A 606 -0.68 12.86 29.96
CA ALA A 606 -1.31 13.16 28.69
C ALA A 606 -0.53 14.28 27.97
N THR A 607 -0.14 14.05 26.72
CA THR A 607 0.68 15.01 25.96
C THR A 607 -0.13 16.10 25.28
N ASP A 608 -1.47 15.96 25.23
CA ASP A 608 -2.40 16.91 24.63
C ASP A 608 -3.72 16.86 25.41
N ASP A 609 -4.51 17.93 25.35
CA ASP A 609 -5.85 18.03 25.91
C ASP A 609 -6.92 17.28 25.08
N ASP A 610 -6.54 16.71 23.95
CA ASP A 610 -7.39 16.02 22.98
C ASP A 610 -7.17 14.49 22.95
N CYS A 611 -6.64 13.89 24.04
CA CYS A 611 -6.33 12.46 24.13
C CYS A 611 -7.58 11.56 24.04
N PHE A 612 -8.68 11.94 24.65
CA PHE A 612 -9.95 11.21 24.65
C PHE A 612 -11.07 11.98 23.96
N GLU A 613 -12.17 11.29 23.62
CA GLU A 613 -13.37 11.92 23.08
C GLU A 613 -14.24 12.51 24.21
N GLN A 614 -14.99 13.59 23.93
CA GLN A 614 -15.83 14.25 24.93
C GLN A 614 -16.83 13.29 25.59
N GLU A 615 -17.41 12.38 24.81
CA GLU A 615 -18.33 11.37 25.32
C GLU A 615 -17.69 10.40 26.32
N ALA A 616 -16.36 10.18 26.24
CA ALA A 616 -15.63 9.39 27.23
C ALA A 616 -15.46 10.17 28.55
N TYR A 617 -15.16 11.46 28.48
CA TYR A 617 -15.11 12.34 29.68
C TYR A 617 -16.46 12.44 30.39
N ASP A 618 -17.55 12.55 29.62
CA ASP A 618 -18.90 12.75 30.15
C ASP A 618 -19.50 11.50 30.78
N ASN A 619 -19.14 10.31 30.27
CA ASN A 619 -19.83 9.05 30.60
C ASN A 619 -18.89 7.90 30.97
N GLY A 620 -17.60 8.10 30.92
CA GLY A 620 -16.61 7.09 31.28
C GLY A 620 -16.29 7.11 32.77
N ILE A 621 -16.01 5.93 33.32
CA ILE A 621 -15.55 5.76 34.70
C ILE A 621 -14.10 5.28 34.65
N VAL A 622 -13.23 5.97 35.38
CA VAL A 622 -11.82 5.59 35.55
C VAL A 622 -11.66 4.83 36.86
N TYR A 623 -11.33 3.55 36.78
CA TYR A 623 -11.06 2.70 37.93
C TYR A 623 -9.57 2.67 38.21
N VAL A 624 -9.18 3.01 39.44
CA VAL A 624 -7.79 3.12 39.88
C VAL A 624 -7.51 2.22 41.07
N ILE A 625 -6.23 2.02 41.40
CA ILE A 625 -5.80 1.00 42.38
C ILE A 625 -6.27 1.26 43.81
N ASP A 626 -6.29 2.53 44.24
CA ASP A 626 -6.67 2.95 45.60
C ASP A 626 -7.17 4.42 45.63
N GLU A 627 -7.56 4.85 46.84
CA GLU A 627 -8.06 6.25 47.05
C GLU A 627 -6.97 7.31 46.86
N PHE A 628 -5.67 6.98 47.04
CA PHE A 628 -4.58 7.92 46.82
C PHE A 628 -4.37 8.15 45.34
N ALA A 629 -4.31 7.09 44.55
CA ALA A 629 -4.26 7.19 43.10
C ALA A 629 -5.49 7.95 42.57
N MET A 630 -6.70 7.70 43.12
CA MET A 630 -7.92 8.40 42.70
C MET A 630 -7.79 9.91 42.87
N GLU A 631 -7.22 10.36 44.01
CA GLU A 631 -7.02 11.81 44.25
C GLU A 631 -6.03 12.40 43.25
N ASP A 632 -4.92 11.68 42.93
CA ASP A 632 -3.93 12.12 41.94
C ASP A 632 -4.54 12.20 40.52
N TYR A 633 -5.34 11.20 40.10
CA TYR A 633 -6.02 11.22 38.79
C TYR A 633 -7.05 12.35 38.67
N ARG A 634 -7.79 12.68 39.74
CA ARG A 634 -8.78 13.77 39.73
C ARG A 634 -8.18 15.15 39.50
N TRP A 635 -6.89 15.33 39.81
CA TRP A 635 -6.19 16.61 39.66
C TRP A 635 -5.15 16.61 38.52
N ALA A 636 -5.00 15.52 37.78
CA ALA A 636 -4.01 15.41 36.71
C ALA A 636 -4.52 16.08 35.41
N GLU A 637 -3.99 17.25 35.13
CA GLU A 637 -4.20 17.91 33.84
C GLU A 637 -3.22 17.39 32.77
N PRO A 638 -3.60 17.50 31.48
CA PRO A 638 -4.83 18.10 30.98
C PRO A 638 -6.04 17.17 30.92
N CYS A 639 -5.89 15.84 30.82
CA CYS A 639 -7.00 14.96 30.40
C CYS A 639 -7.76 14.31 31.55
N TRP A 640 -7.08 13.80 32.58
CA TRP A 640 -7.70 12.97 33.60
C TRP A 640 -8.71 13.73 34.44
N THR A 641 -8.43 14.99 34.76
CA THR A 641 -9.32 15.89 35.51
C THR A 641 -10.69 16.13 34.84
N TRP A 642 -10.84 15.78 33.56
CA TRP A 642 -12.09 15.99 32.81
C TRP A 642 -13.05 14.82 32.91
N PHE A 643 -12.60 13.65 33.42
CA PHE A 643 -13.51 12.55 33.68
C PHE A 643 -14.43 12.90 34.85
N SER A 644 -15.75 12.68 34.67
CA SER A 644 -16.77 13.00 35.65
C SER A 644 -16.87 11.99 36.80
N ASP A 645 -16.39 10.74 36.60
CA ASP A 645 -16.55 9.67 37.56
C ASP A 645 -15.29 8.80 37.71
N PHE A 646 -15.02 8.38 38.96
CA PHE A 646 -13.89 7.55 39.35
C PHE A 646 -14.36 6.49 40.34
N GLY A 647 -13.83 5.26 40.20
CA GLY A 647 -14.05 4.13 41.10
C GLY A 647 -12.74 3.48 41.52
N LEU A 648 -12.81 2.51 42.41
CA LEU A 648 -11.66 1.68 42.76
C LEU A 648 -11.71 0.38 41.95
N ILE A 649 -10.53 -0.15 41.57
CA ILE A 649 -10.44 -1.45 40.91
C ILE A 649 -11.05 -2.56 41.84
N SER A 650 -10.92 -2.40 43.14
CA SER A 650 -11.57 -3.28 44.12
C SER A 650 -13.10 -3.25 44.08
N ASP A 651 -13.72 -2.20 43.54
CA ASP A 651 -15.19 -2.11 43.40
C ASP A 651 -15.69 -2.89 42.17
N LEU A 652 -14.80 -3.18 41.23
CA LEU A 652 -15.04 -4.16 40.20
C LEU A 652 -15.02 -5.50 40.92
N GLN A 653 -16.18 -6.05 41.30
CA GLN A 653 -16.36 -7.24 42.14
C GLN A 653 -15.25 -8.26 41.86
N ASP A 654 -14.70 -8.86 42.97
CA ASP A 654 -13.82 -10.03 42.86
C ASP A 654 -14.57 -11.16 42.14
N LEU A 655 -14.59 -11.11 40.82
CA LEU A 655 -15.10 -12.18 40.00
C LEU A 655 -14.01 -13.26 40.06
N THR A 656 -14.14 -14.22 40.97
CA THR A 656 -13.29 -15.42 41.00
C THR A 656 -13.28 -16.01 39.59
N GLY A 657 -12.15 -15.89 38.89
CA GLY A 657 -12.01 -16.32 37.50
C GLY A 657 -11.78 -15.21 36.46
N ASP A 658 -11.87 -13.94 36.82
CA ASP A 658 -11.37 -12.80 36.01
C ASP A 658 -9.85 -12.69 36.22
N VAL A 659 -9.13 -13.45 35.44
CA VAL A 659 -7.68 -13.60 35.56
C VAL A 659 -6.92 -12.48 34.90
N ASN A 660 -7.49 -11.89 33.85
CA ASN A 660 -6.89 -10.82 33.11
C ASN A 660 -7.26 -9.41 33.63
N GLY A 661 -8.19 -9.35 34.61
CA GLY A 661 -8.60 -8.10 35.27
C GLY A 661 -9.47 -7.19 34.41
N ASP A 662 -10.12 -7.72 33.36
CA ASP A 662 -10.96 -6.90 32.47
C ASP A 662 -12.39 -6.71 33.00
N GLY A 663 -12.75 -7.40 34.10
CA GLY A 663 -14.05 -7.33 34.76
C GLY A 663 -15.11 -8.27 34.18
N GLU A 664 -14.73 -9.17 33.26
CA GLU A 664 -15.60 -10.20 32.69
C GLU A 664 -14.90 -11.55 32.76
N ILE A 665 -15.64 -12.61 33.09
CA ILE A 665 -15.06 -13.98 33.09
C ILE A 665 -15.36 -14.59 31.72
N THR A 666 -14.34 -14.69 30.88
CA THR A 666 -14.46 -15.13 29.49
C THR A 666 -13.37 -16.15 29.12
N VAL A 667 -13.38 -16.58 27.85
CA VAL A 667 -12.30 -17.40 27.28
C VAL A 667 -10.94 -16.68 27.31
N ALA A 668 -10.91 -15.36 27.47
CA ALA A 668 -9.67 -14.60 27.62
C ALA A 668 -8.94 -14.97 28.91
N ASP A 669 -9.68 -15.20 29.99
CA ASP A 669 -9.14 -15.65 31.31
C ASP A 669 -8.59 -17.06 31.24
N VAL A 670 -9.29 -17.94 30.54
CA VAL A 670 -8.77 -19.30 30.26
C VAL A 670 -7.43 -19.23 29.53
N ASN A 671 -7.31 -18.33 28.54
CA ASN A 671 -6.07 -18.14 27.78
C ASN A 671 -4.95 -17.58 28.69
N ALA A 672 -5.26 -16.66 29.58
CA ALA A 672 -4.30 -16.10 30.53
C ALA A 672 -3.71 -17.19 31.45
N ILE A 673 -4.54 -18.11 31.93
CA ILE A 673 -4.07 -19.25 32.72
C ILE A 673 -3.24 -20.23 31.87
N VAL A 674 -3.65 -20.49 30.62
CA VAL A 674 -2.87 -21.32 29.69
C VAL A 674 -1.48 -20.73 29.46
N GLU A 675 -1.38 -19.43 29.26
CA GLU A 675 -0.09 -18.74 29.12
C GLU A 675 0.76 -18.83 30.40
N ALA A 676 0.14 -18.69 31.56
CA ALA A 676 0.81 -18.87 32.83
C ALA A 676 1.35 -20.30 33.02
N ILE A 677 0.57 -21.33 32.68
CA ILE A 677 1.00 -22.75 32.72
C ILE A 677 2.17 -22.98 31.75
N LEU A 678 2.18 -22.34 30.62
CA LEU A 678 3.26 -22.42 29.61
C LEU A 678 4.52 -21.65 30.01
N GLY A 679 4.50 -20.96 31.14
CA GLY A 679 5.65 -20.21 31.69
C GLY A 679 5.79 -18.80 31.15
N HIS A 680 4.73 -18.21 30.59
CA HIS A 680 4.70 -16.94 29.93
C HIS A 680 3.96 -15.86 30.75
N GLY A 681 4.45 -15.58 31.93
CA GLY A 681 3.86 -14.61 32.85
C GLY A 681 2.80 -15.28 33.78
N SER A 682 2.94 -15.12 35.07
CA SER A 682 1.95 -15.59 36.05
C SER A 682 1.59 -14.41 36.96
N THR A 683 0.30 -14.14 37.08
CA THR A 683 -0.23 -13.30 38.18
C THR A 683 -0.81 -14.20 39.27
N PRO A 684 -0.90 -13.75 40.53
CA PRO A 684 -1.61 -14.47 41.57
C PRO A 684 -3.05 -14.81 41.19
N ALA A 685 -3.68 -14.02 40.31
CA ALA A 685 -5.03 -14.27 39.82
C ALA A 685 -5.16 -15.54 38.94
N CYS A 686 -4.05 -16.08 38.41
CA CYS A 686 -4.07 -17.32 37.63
C CYS A 686 -4.30 -18.57 38.51
N ASP A 687 -4.05 -18.54 39.82
CA ASP A 687 -4.42 -19.56 40.78
C ASP A 687 -5.87 -19.33 41.23
N VAL A 688 -6.80 -19.69 40.35
CA VAL A 688 -8.23 -19.40 40.52
C VAL A 688 -8.87 -20.30 41.58
N ASN A 689 -8.34 -21.50 41.77
CA ASN A 689 -8.83 -22.44 42.78
C ASN A 689 -8.19 -22.24 44.18
N GLY A 690 -7.13 -21.41 44.27
CA GLY A 690 -6.45 -21.04 45.49
C GLY A 690 -5.61 -22.17 46.13
N ASP A 691 -5.17 -23.15 45.32
CA ASP A 691 -4.37 -24.27 45.80
C ASP A 691 -2.86 -24.02 45.86
N GLY A 692 -2.43 -22.88 45.33
CA GLY A 692 -1.05 -22.41 45.28
C GLY A 692 -0.25 -22.90 44.07
N GLU A 693 -0.90 -23.62 43.14
CA GLU A 693 -0.31 -24.06 41.88
C GLU A 693 -1.16 -23.61 40.69
N ILE A 694 -0.54 -23.05 39.64
CA ILE A 694 -1.25 -22.65 38.40
C ILE A 694 -1.24 -23.83 37.44
N THR A 695 -2.39 -24.50 37.29
CA THR A 695 -2.55 -25.73 36.52
C THR A 695 -3.81 -25.78 35.67
N VAL A 696 -4.05 -26.88 34.96
CA VAL A 696 -5.30 -27.15 34.26
C VAL A 696 -6.53 -27.14 35.17
N ALA A 697 -6.34 -27.30 36.48
CA ALA A 697 -7.43 -27.24 37.45
C ALA A 697 -8.06 -25.84 37.50
N ASP A 698 -7.23 -24.77 37.39
CA ASP A 698 -7.67 -23.38 37.36
C ASP A 698 -8.43 -23.05 36.07
N ILE A 699 -7.97 -23.58 34.95
CA ILE A 699 -8.69 -23.51 33.69
C ILE A 699 -10.11 -24.06 33.79
N ASN A 700 -10.26 -25.23 34.44
CA ASN A 700 -11.55 -25.87 34.59
C ASN A 700 -12.49 -25.03 35.46
N VAL A 701 -11.98 -24.37 36.51
CA VAL A 701 -12.80 -23.49 37.37
C VAL A 701 -13.35 -22.31 36.52
N VAL A 702 -12.51 -21.67 35.70
CA VAL A 702 -12.96 -20.58 34.86
C VAL A 702 -13.95 -21.05 33.76
N ILE A 703 -13.70 -22.21 33.17
CA ILE A 703 -14.64 -22.82 32.22
C ILE A 703 -15.99 -23.13 32.88
N ASP A 704 -16.01 -23.67 34.09
CA ASP A 704 -17.23 -23.98 34.83
C ASP A 704 -18.02 -22.71 35.15
N ILE A 705 -17.33 -21.59 35.48
CA ILE A 705 -17.96 -20.29 35.70
C ILE A 705 -18.57 -19.75 34.39
N ILE A 706 -17.83 -19.80 33.28
CA ILE A 706 -18.32 -19.36 31.95
C ILE A 706 -19.56 -20.17 31.52
N LEU A 707 -19.59 -21.47 31.83
CA LEU A 707 -20.71 -22.33 31.43
C LEU A 707 -21.93 -22.21 32.37
N ALA A 708 -21.74 -21.67 33.56
CA ALA A 708 -22.81 -21.45 34.56
C ALA A 708 -23.51 -20.09 34.39
N GLY A 709 -22.90 -19.11 33.73
CA GLY A 709 -23.47 -17.77 33.46
C GLY A 709 -24.12 -17.69 32.12
#